data_b0d5c9a0344e8088bc8963c4c576c5ff
#
_entry.id   b0d5c9a0344e8088bc8963c4c576c5ff
#
_cell.length_a   1.000
_cell.length_b   1.000
_cell.length_c   1.000
_cell.angle_alpha   90.00
_cell.angle_beta   90.00
_cell.angle_gamma   90.00
#
_symmetry.space_group_name_H-M   'P 1'
#
loop_
_entity.id
_entity.type
_entity.pdbx_description
1 polymer ?
#
loop_
_entity_poly.entity_id
_entity_poly.type
_entity_poly.pdbx_seq_one_letter_code
_entity_poly.pdbx_strand_id
1 'polypeptide(L)'
;MEENISQKEKEKAEEEMIEQAFQELLNDYLATKHRKRVEIITKAFNFANQAHKGIKRRSGEPYIMHPIAVAKIVCNEIGLGSTSICSALLHDVVEDTDYTVEDIENIFGPKIAQIVDGLTKISGGIFGDRASAQAENFKKLLLTMSDDIRVILIKIADRLHNMRTLGSMLPNKQFKIAGETLYIYAPLANRLGLYKIKTELENLSFKYEHPEEYHEIEEKLEATAVERDKVFNEFTAPIRAQLDKMGLKYRILARVKSIYSIWNKMQTKHVPFEEIYDLLAVRIIFEPRNIEEELNDCFDIYVSISKIYKPHPDRLRDWVSHPKANGYQALHVTLMGNNGQWIEVQIRSERMNDVAEQGFAAHWKYKEGGGSEDEGELEKWLRTIKEILDDPQPDAIDFLDTIKLNLFASEIFVFTPKGDLKTMPQNSTALDFAFSLHTDIGSHCIGAKVNHKLVPLSHKLQSGDQVEILTSKSQRVQPEWEVYATTARARAKIAAILRKEAKAYQEEGETILNEFFKNEDIRMDNAALDKLTRLHGFHTRDELLVAIGNKRVVLGDADKNVFKEKQNSNWKKFLTFSFGNKDNKDAKEQPEEKTPQEKINTKQILKLTEETISKNYIMADCCHPIPGDDVLGYIDEQNRVVIHKRQCPVATRLKSSYGNRIIATEWDTHKDLSFLVTIYIKGIDSMGLLNEVTQVISRQLNVNIRKLTIETNDGIFEGKIQLYVHDVDDVRTICNNLKQIQNIKQVTRVEE
;
A
#
# COMPACT_ATOMS: atom_id res chain seq x y z
N MET A 1 10.38 11.21 -54.24
CA MET A 1 11.73 10.61 -54.14
C MET A 1 12.48 11.07 -52.91
N GLU A 2 12.41 12.35 -52.53
CA GLU A 2 13.03 12.87 -51.29
C GLU A 2 12.38 12.34 -50.00
N GLU A 3 11.05 12.17 -49.96
CA GLU A 3 10.37 11.56 -48.81
C GLU A 3 10.77 10.09 -48.58
N ASN A 4 10.98 9.32 -49.66
CA ASN A 4 11.41 7.92 -49.57
C ASN A 4 12.87 7.77 -49.11
N ILE A 5 13.74 8.74 -49.42
CA ILE A 5 15.15 8.76 -48.97
C ILE A 5 15.18 9.09 -47.46
N SER A 6 14.42 10.09 -47.01
CA SER A 6 14.29 10.46 -45.59
C SER A 6 13.72 9.33 -44.73
N GLN A 7 12.79 8.52 -45.27
CA GLN A 7 12.20 7.40 -44.55
C GLN A 7 13.20 6.22 -44.41
N LYS A 8 13.94 5.89 -45.43
CA LYS A 8 14.99 4.88 -45.35
C LYS A 8 16.16 5.24 -44.43
N GLU A 9 16.50 6.53 -44.38
CA GLU A 9 17.51 7.02 -43.45
C GLU A 9 17.03 6.92 -41.97
N LYS A 10 15.75 7.21 -41.71
CA LYS A 10 15.14 7.01 -40.38
C LYS A 10 15.09 5.54 -39.99
N GLU A 11 14.68 4.64 -40.89
CA GLU A 11 14.62 3.21 -40.59
C GLU A 11 16.03 2.65 -40.31
N LYS A 12 17.05 3.11 -41.03
CA LYS A 12 18.44 2.71 -40.78
C LYS A 12 18.96 3.22 -39.44
N ALA A 13 18.63 4.46 -39.07
CA ALA A 13 19.01 5.02 -37.79
C ALA A 13 18.31 4.29 -36.63
N GLU A 14 17.03 3.88 -36.79
CA GLU A 14 16.31 3.06 -35.81
C GLU A 14 16.94 1.68 -35.65
N GLU A 15 17.35 1.00 -36.77
CA GLU A 15 18.05 -0.28 -36.73
C GLU A 15 19.41 -0.17 -36.02
N GLU A 16 20.19 0.86 -36.30
CA GLU A 16 21.48 1.13 -35.64
C GLU A 16 21.30 1.36 -34.14
N MET A 17 20.26 2.11 -33.74
CA MET A 17 19.94 2.36 -32.33
C MET A 17 19.55 1.06 -31.60
N ILE A 18 18.72 0.21 -32.21
CA ILE A 18 18.30 -1.09 -31.67
C ILE A 18 19.51 -2.00 -31.47
N GLU A 19 20.36 -2.11 -32.49
CA GLU A 19 21.55 -2.96 -32.43
C GLU A 19 22.53 -2.47 -31.36
N GLN A 20 22.76 -1.16 -31.26
CA GLN A 20 23.61 -0.59 -30.22
C GLN A 20 23.08 -0.91 -28.83
N ALA A 21 21.77 -0.72 -28.57
CA ALA A 21 21.13 -0.99 -27.26
C ALA A 21 21.26 -2.48 -26.90
N PHE A 22 21.13 -3.37 -27.87
CA PHE A 22 21.29 -4.81 -27.66
C PHE A 22 22.75 -5.20 -27.40
N GLN A 23 23.71 -4.63 -28.12
CA GLN A 23 25.14 -4.86 -27.87
C GLN A 23 25.56 -4.36 -26.46
N GLU A 24 25.02 -3.25 -26.00
CA GLU A 24 25.23 -2.80 -24.64
C GLU A 24 24.70 -3.82 -23.63
N LEU A 25 23.47 -4.36 -23.79
CA LEU A 25 22.94 -5.44 -22.96
C LEU A 25 23.83 -6.67 -22.93
N LEU A 26 24.37 -7.08 -24.11
CA LEU A 26 25.30 -8.22 -24.19
C LEU A 26 26.60 -7.96 -23.45
N ASN A 27 27.18 -6.76 -23.61
CA ASN A 27 28.39 -6.38 -22.91
C ASN A 27 28.18 -6.38 -21.38
N ASP A 28 27.07 -5.83 -20.92
CA ASP A 28 26.68 -5.84 -19.51
C ASP A 28 26.57 -7.28 -18.99
N TYR A 29 25.86 -8.16 -19.72
CA TYR A 29 25.72 -9.56 -19.35
C TYR A 29 27.05 -10.29 -19.32
N LEU A 30 27.95 -10.02 -20.28
CA LEU A 30 29.30 -10.61 -20.35
C LEU A 30 30.17 -10.15 -19.15
N ALA A 31 29.95 -8.97 -18.60
CA ALA A 31 30.64 -8.51 -17.41
C ALA A 31 30.15 -9.19 -16.12
N THR A 32 28.97 -9.80 -16.10
CA THR A 32 28.44 -10.52 -14.92
C THR A 32 29.21 -11.81 -14.62
N LYS A 33 29.02 -12.37 -13.42
CA LYS A 33 29.59 -13.67 -13.02
C LYS A 33 28.76 -14.87 -13.49
N HIS A 34 27.63 -14.67 -14.16
CA HIS A 34 26.77 -15.75 -14.64
C HIS A 34 27.40 -16.59 -15.74
N ARG A 35 26.93 -17.84 -15.89
CA ARG A 35 27.32 -18.69 -17.04
C ARG A 35 26.91 -18.02 -18.34
N LYS A 36 27.88 -17.89 -19.27
CA LYS A 36 27.67 -17.19 -20.52
C LYS A 36 26.83 -18.05 -21.49
N ARG A 37 25.64 -17.58 -21.79
CA ARG A 37 24.68 -18.17 -22.74
C ARG A 37 24.18 -17.11 -23.71
N VAL A 38 25.11 -16.55 -24.49
CA VAL A 38 24.84 -15.44 -25.43
C VAL A 38 23.87 -15.86 -26.52
N GLU A 39 24.00 -17.08 -27.04
CA GLU A 39 23.20 -17.59 -28.17
C GLU A 39 21.70 -17.54 -27.92
N ILE A 40 21.24 -17.97 -26.73
CA ILE A 40 19.82 -17.97 -26.40
C ILE A 40 19.29 -16.54 -26.20
N ILE A 41 20.10 -15.63 -25.65
CA ILE A 41 19.73 -14.22 -25.50
C ILE A 41 19.60 -13.55 -26.87
N THR A 42 20.55 -13.78 -27.75
CA THR A 42 20.50 -13.28 -29.14
C THR A 42 19.30 -13.85 -29.91
N LYS A 43 18.98 -15.14 -29.69
CA LYS A 43 17.80 -15.76 -30.31
C LYS A 43 16.51 -15.10 -29.78
N ALA A 44 16.41 -14.84 -28.46
CA ALA A 44 15.24 -14.17 -27.85
C ALA A 44 15.08 -12.73 -28.34
N PHE A 45 16.19 -11.99 -28.45
CA PHE A 45 16.17 -10.62 -28.97
C PHE A 45 15.72 -10.61 -30.46
N ASN A 46 16.30 -11.44 -31.34
CA ASN A 46 15.92 -11.49 -32.74
C ASN A 46 14.44 -11.83 -32.91
N PHE A 47 13.93 -12.78 -32.11
CA PHE A 47 12.52 -13.17 -32.13
C PHE A 47 11.61 -12.00 -31.67
N ALA A 48 11.92 -11.36 -30.54
CA ALA A 48 11.14 -10.23 -30.03
C ALA A 48 11.18 -9.02 -30.98
N ASN A 49 12.37 -8.73 -31.57
CA ASN A 49 12.54 -7.64 -32.54
C ASN A 49 11.70 -7.87 -33.80
N GLN A 50 11.64 -9.11 -34.29
CA GLN A 50 10.79 -9.47 -35.42
C GLN A 50 9.31 -9.40 -35.08
N ALA A 51 8.90 -9.87 -33.87
CA ALA A 51 7.53 -9.88 -33.43
C ALA A 51 6.95 -8.45 -33.29
N HIS A 52 7.77 -7.50 -32.83
CA HIS A 52 7.36 -6.09 -32.64
C HIS A 52 7.75 -5.19 -33.84
N LYS A 53 8.12 -5.75 -34.98
CA LYS A 53 8.57 -4.95 -36.15
C LYS A 53 7.48 -3.98 -36.61
N GLY A 54 7.83 -2.68 -36.68
CA GLY A 54 6.93 -1.61 -37.12
C GLY A 54 6.01 -1.05 -35.99
N ILE A 55 6.01 -1.65 -34.80
CA ILE A 55 5.27 -1.11 -33.66
C ILE A 55 6.12 -0.03 -32.98
N LYS A 56 5.51 1.12 -32.65
CA LYS A 56 6.17 2.22 -31.95
C LYS A 56 5.46 2.54 -30.65
N ARG A 57 6.25 2.95 -29.63
CA ARG A 57 5.74 3.50 -28.38
C ARG A 57 5.13 4.90 -28.60
N ARG A 58 4.40 5.42 -27.63
CA ARG A 58 3.87 6.80 -27.66
C ARG A 58 4.97 7.88 -27.71
N SER A 59 6.17 7.55 -27.22
CA SER A 59 7.36 8.39 -27.33
C SER A 59 7.88 8.51 -28.77
N GLY A 60 7.42 7.66 -29.69
CA GLY A 60 7.88 7.57 -31.08
C GLY A 60 9.00 6.56 -31.30
N GLU A 61 9.58 5.99 -30.27
CA GLU A 61 10.63 4.98 -30.33
C GLU A 61 10.10 3.60 -30.79
N PRO A 62 10.94 2.75 -31.46
CA PRO A 62 10.60 1.37 -31.73
C PRO A 62 10.26 0.61 -30.45
N TYR A 63 9.18 -0.22 -30.49
CA TYR A 63 8.68 -0.90 -29.29
C TYR A 63 9.73 -1.78 -28.62
N ILE A 64 10.59 -2.45 -29.40
CA ILE A 64 11.65 -3.36 -28.91
C ILE A 64 12.62 -2.69 -27.92
N MET A 65 12.74 -1.36 -27.93
CA MET A 65 13.58 -0.62 -26.97
C MET A 65 13.12 -0.82 -25.53
N HIS A 66 11.81 -1.04 -25.32
CA HIS A 66 11.27 -1.35 -24.00
C HIS A 66 11.71 -2.72 -23.47
N PRO A 67 11.50 -3.85 -24.16
CA PRO A 67 12.01 -5.14 -23.73
C PRO A 67 13.54 -5.15 -23.50
N ILE A 68 14.32 -4.45 -24.33
CA ILE A 68 15.77 -4.33 -24.14
C ILE A 68 16.06 -3.59 -22.82
N ALA A 69 15.37 -2.47 -22.54
CA ALA A 69 15.58 -1.71 -21.32
C ALA A 69 15.16 -2.52 -20.08
N VAL A 70 14.05 -3.24 -20.13
CA VAL A 70 13.64 -4.17 -19.06
C VAL A 70 14.69 -5.25 -18.83
N ALA A 71 15.22 -5.85 -19.90
CA ALA A 71 16.28 -6.85 -19.82
C ALA A 71 17.58 -6.28 -19.23
N LYS A 72 17.93 -5.02 -19.51
CA LYS A 72 19.06 -4.31 -18.86
C LYS A 72 18.84 -4.13 -17.36
N ILE A 73 17.65 -3.73 -16.93
CA ILE A 73 17.31 -3.63 -15.49
C ILE A 73 17.44 -5.00 -14.83
N VAL A 74 16.90 -6.05 -15.45
CA VAL A 74 16.98 -7.43 -14.96
C VAL A 74 18.42 -7.90 -14.82
N CYS A 75 19.29 -7.57 -15.78
CA CYS A 75 20.71 -7.94 -15.80
C CYS A 75 21.52 -7.13 -14.77
N ASN A 76 21.43 -5.80 -14.82
CA ASN A 76 22.36 -4.90 -14.12
C ASN A 76 21.89 -4.49 -12.72
N GLU A 77 20.59 -4.22 -12.57
CA GLU A 77 20.06 -3.68 -11.32
C GLU A 77 19.55 -4.80 -10.39
N ILE A 78 18.94 -5.85 -10.95
CA ILE A 78 18.48 -7.01 -10.18
C ILE A 78 19.55 -8.11 -10.14
N GLY A 79 20.33 -8.28 -11.20
CA GLY A 79 21.45 -9.23 -11.25
C GLY A 79 21.05 -10.67 -11.61
N LEU A 80 20.02 -10.85 -12.45
CA LEU A 80 19.55 -12.17 -12.90
C LEU A 80 20.25 -12.66 -14.19
N GLY A 81 20.21 -13.98 -14.41
CA GLY A 81 20.90 -14.65 -15.52
C GLY A 81 20.07 -14.76 -16.80
N SER A 82 20.62 -15.51 -17.77
CA SER A 82 20.11 -15.62 -19.15
C SER A 82 18.63 -15.99 -19.29
N THR A 83 18.10 -16.90 -18.47
CA THR A 83 16.67 -17.29 -18.50
C THR A 83 15.77 -16.08 -18.24
N SER A 84 16.08 -15.29 -17.23
CA SER A 84 15.29 -14.08 -16.88
C SER A 84 15.47 -12.98 -17.93
N ILE A 85 16.68 -12.82 -18.50
CA ILE A 85 16.95 -11.86 -19.57
C ILE A 85 16.14 -12.23 -20.82
N CYS A 86 16.10 -13.51 -21.21
CA CYS A 86 15.26 -13.98 -22.31
C CYS A 86 13.77 -13.75 -22.04
N SER A 87 13.30 -14.07 -20.83
CA SER A 87 11.91 -13.84 -20.45
C SER A 87 11.54 -12.36 -20.45
N ALA A 88 12.48 -11.47 -20.07
CA ALA A 88 12.31 -10.02 -20.13
C ALA A 88 12.26 -9.49 -21.58
N LEU A 89 13.05 -10.06 -22.49
CA LEU A 89 12.98 -9.72 -23.92
C LEU A 89 11.66 -10.18 -24.57
N LEU A 90 11.06 -11.25 -24.08
CA LEU A 90 9.86 -11.91 -24.64
C LEU A 90 8.55 -11.56 -23.89
N HIS A 91 8.60 -10.75 -22.83
CA HIS A 91 7.48 -10.62 -21.88
C HIS A 91 6.17 -10.07 -22.48
N ASP A 92 6.28 -9.19 -23.48
CA ASP A 92 5.13 -8.60 -24.16
C ASP A 92 4.76 -9.30 -25.48
N VAL A 93 5.57 -10.27 -25.95
CA VAL A 93 5.35 -10.93 -27.25
C VAL A 93 4.00 -11.62 -27.30
N VAL A 94 3.63 -12.37 -26.25
CA VAL A 94 2.35 -13.09 -26.17
C VAL A 94 1.17 -12.14 -25.95
N GLU A 95 1.41 -10.97 -25.33
CA GLU A 95 0.35 -10.00 -25.04
C GLU A 95 0.04 -9.08 -26.23
N ASP A 96 1.07 -8.68 -26.97
CA ASP A 96 0.96 -7.64 -28.00
C ASP A 96 1.03 -8.19 -29.45
N THR A 97 1.22 -9.51 -29.63
CA THR A 97 1.32 -10.14 -30.96
C THR A 97 0.51 -11.44 -31.06
N ASP A 98 0.46 -12.06 -32.22
CA ASP A 98 -0.29 -13.31 -32.47
C ASP A 98 0.42 -14.58 -31.96
N TYR A 99 1.63 -14.46 -31.38
CA TYR A 99 2.36 -15.59 -30.83
C TYR A 99 1.75 -16.08 -29.52
N THR A 100 1.72 -17.41 -29.36
CA THR A 100 1.18 -18.08 -28.17
C THR A 100 2.27 -18.51 -27.19
N VAL A 101 1.87 -18.86 -25.95
CA VAL A 101 2.80 -19.45 -24.96
C VAL A 101 3.40 -20.76 -25.46
N GLU A 102 2.64 -21.56 -26.23
CA GLU A 102 3.14 -22.80 -26.86
C GLU A 102 4.26 -22.54 -27.88
N ASP A 103 4.16 -21.46 -28.65
CA ASP A 103 5.23 -21.05 -29.56
C ASP A 103 6.51 -20.72 -28.82
N ILE A 104 6.38 -19.98 -27.69
CA ILE A 104 7.54 -19.68 -26.83
C ILE A 104 8.12 -20.96 -26.22
N GLU A 105 7.28 -21.90 -25.80
CA GLU A 105 7.75 -23.19 -25.26
C GLU A 105 8.52 -24.00 -26.26
N ASN A 106 8.00 -24.12 -27.48
CA ASN A 106 8.64 -24.87 -28.58
C ASN A 106 9.98 -24.28 -28.97
N ILE A 107 10.13 -22.96 -28.89
CA ILE A 107 11.34 -22.23 -29.36
C ILE A 107 12.39 -22.09 -28.25
N PHE A 108 11.99 -21.80 -27.03
CA PHE A 108 12.85 -21.40 -25.90
C PHE A 108 12.80 -22.37 -24.72
N GLY A 109 11.91 -23.34 -24.75
CA GLY A 109 11.72 -24.36 -23.72
C GLY A 109 10.74 -23.96 -22.60
N PRO A 110 10.29 -24.96 -21.79
CA PRO A 110 9.19 -24.81 -20.85
C PRO A 110 9.45 -23.79 -19.76
N LYS A 111 10.71 -23.61 -19.33
CA LYS A 111 11.02 -22.68 -18.24
C LYS A 111 10.86 -21.20 -18.61
N ILE A 112 11.26 -20.81 -19.82
CA ILE A 112 11.05 -19.44 -20.31
C ILE A 112 9.57 -19.22 -20.60
N ALA A 113 8.89 -20.19 -21.23
CA ALA A 113 7.46 -20.11 -21.49
C ALA A 113 6.62 -19.97 -20.22
N GLN A 114 6.93 -20.71 -19.14
CA GLN A 114 6.27 -20.60 -17.84
C GLN A 114 6.41 -19.18 -17.24
N ILE A 115 7.59 -18.57 -17.34
CA ILE A 115 7.83 -17.21 -16.84
C ILE A 115 7.05 -16.19 -17.68
N VAL A 116 7.05 -16.32 -19.02
CA VAL A 116 6.33 -15.43 -19.93
C VAL A 116 4.82 -15.54 -19.71
N ASP A 117 4.26 -16.75 -19.57
CA ASP A 117 2.84 -16.95 -19.24
C ASP A 117 2.46 -16.28 -17.92
N GLY A 118 3.33 -16.37 -16.92
CA GLY A 118 3.13 -15.67 -15.66
C GLY A 118 3.07 -14.15 -15.79
N LEU A 119 3.77 -13.57 -16.74
CA LEU A 119 3.82 -12.13 -16.99
C LEU A 119 2.60 -11.61 -17.75
N THR A 120 1.92 -12.47 -18.52
CA THR A 120 0.77 -12.15 -19.36
C THR A 120 -0.49 -11.83 -18.52
N LYS A 121 -1.35 -10.92 -18.94
CA LYS A 121 -2.59 -10.55 -18.26
C LYS A 121 -3.63 -11.66 -18.28
N ILE A 122 -4.49 -11.73 -17.24
CA ILE A 122 -5.68 -12.58 -17.26
C ILE A 122 -6.79 -11.89 -18.08
N SER A 123 -7.30 -12.57 -19.07
CA SER A 123 -8.54 -12.23 -19.76
C SER A 123 -9.68 -13.00 -19.09
N GLY A 124 -10.39 -12.41 -18.13
CA GLY A 124 -11.56 -13.01 -17.48
C GLY A 124 -11.46 -13.06 -15.97
N GLY A 125 -12.50 -12.59 -15.29
CA GLY A 125 -12.50 -12.34 -13.86
C GLY A 125 -12.64 -13.58 -12.99
N ILE A 126 -11.79 -13.71 -11.97
CA ILE A 126 -11.89 -14.76 -10.94
C ILE A 126 -12.94 -14.37 -9.87
N PHE A 127 -13.17 -13.07 -9.66
CA PHE A 127 -14.09 -12.54 -8.64
C PHE A 127 -15.48 -12.18 -9.19
N GLY A 128 -15.77 -12.47 -10.46
CA GLY A 128 -17.02 -12.09 -11.10
C GLY A 128 -17.11 -10.59 -11.44
N ASP A 129 -18.30 -10.12 -11.85
CA ASP A 129 -18.52 -8.77 -12.40
C ASP A 129 -18.20 -7.59 -11.47
N ARG A 130 -17.92 -7.84 -10.20
CA ARG A 130 -17.64 -6.81 -9.17
C ARG A 130 -16.15 -6.57 -8.89
N ALA A 131 -15.27 -7.47 -9.29
CA ALA A 131 -13.85 -7.32 -9.03
C ALA A 131 -13.18 -6.38 -10.03
N SER A 132 -12.23 -5.55 -9.57
CA SER A 132 -11.44 -4.74 -10.48
C SER A 132 -10.46 -5.63 -11.24
N ALA A 133 -10.32 -5.42 -12.55
CA ALA A 133 -9.34 -6.12 -13.39
C ALA A 133 -7.90 -6.02 -12.83
N GLN A 134 -7.61 -4.98 -12.06
CA GLN A 134 -6.31 -4.78 -11.39
C GLN A 134 -6.10 -5.75 -10.24
N ALA A 135 -7.12 -5.99 -9.40
CA ALA A 135 -7.03 -6.94 -8.29
C ALA A 135 -6.84 -8.37 -8.82
N GLU A 136 -7.49 -8.71 -9.92
CA GLU A 136 -7.35 -10.01 -10.58
C GLU A 136 -5.97 -10.22 -11.19
N ASN A 137 -5.46 -9.22 -11.92
CA ASN A 137 -4.10 -9.26 -12.45
C ASN A 137 -3.07 -9.38 -11.32
N PHE A 138 -3.30 -8.69 -10.20
CA PHE A 138 -2.41 -8.77 -9.05
C PHE A 138 -2.51 -10.14 -8.36
N LYS A 139 -3.70 -10.73 -8.24
CA LYS A 139 -3.87 -12.09 -7.72
C LYS A 139 -3.13 -13.12 -8.57
N LYS A 140 -3.25 -13.06 -9.91
CA LYS A 140 -2.48 -13.93 -10.81
C LYS A 140 -0.98 -13.74 -10.64
N LEU A 141 -0.52 -12.49 -10.59
CA LEU A 141 0.89 -12.17 -10.38
C LEU A 141 1.42 -12.83 -9.11
N LEU A 142 0.68 -12.75 -8.00
CA LEU A 142 1.07 -13.37 -6.73
C LEU A 142 1.02 -14.90 -6.77
N LEU A 143 0.03 -15.50 -7.43
CA LEU A 143 -0.06 -16.94 -7.62
C LEU A 143 1.14 -17.46 -8.42
N THR A 144 1.45 -16.79 -9.53
CA THR A 144 2.59 -17.18 -10.38
C THR A 144 3.94 -16.94 -9.68
N MET A 145 4.03 -15.91 -8.83
CA MET A 145 5.20 -15.64 -7.98
C MET A 145 5.48 -16.79 -7.01
N SER A 146 4.42 -17.45 -6.49
CA SER A 146 4.59 -18.60 -5.59
C SER A 146 5.24 -19.79 -6.29
N ASP A 147 5.14 -19.87 -7.61
CA ASP A 147 5.75 -20.93 -8.43
C ASP A 147 7.14 -20.52 -8.94
N ASP A 148 7.33 -19.26 -9.30
CA ASP A 148 8.62 -18.71 -9.75
C ASP A 148 8.74 -17.20 -9.45
N ILE A 149 9.58 -16.86 -8.49
CA ILE A 149 9.80 -15.47 -8.07
C ILE A 149 10.36 -14.56 -9.18
N ARG A 150 10.98 -15.13 -10.21
CA ARG A 150 11.52 -14.33 -11.34
C ARG A 150 10.43 -13.58 -12.09
N VAL A 151 9.19 -14.08 -12.07
CA VAL A 151 8.04 -13.39 -12.67
C VAL A 151 7.84 -12.01 -12.04
N ILE A 152 7.82 -11.93 -10.69
CA ILE A 152 7.62 -10.63 -10.02
C ILE A 152 8.84 -9.71 -10.19
N LEU A 153 10.05 -10.26 -10.19
CA LEU A 153 11.26 -9.49 -10.38
C LEU A 153 11.31 -8.83 -11.78
N ILE A 154 10.91 -9.56 -12.83
CA ILE A 154 10.79 -9.02 -14.19
C ILE A 154 9.65 -7.98 -14.25
N LYS A 155 8.51 -8.23 -13.58
CA LYS A 155 7.39 -7.30 -13.58
C LYS A 155 7.70 -6.00 -12.83
N ILE A 156 8.54 -6.05 -11.79
CA ILE A 156 9.09 -4.85 -11.14
C ILE A 156 10.03 -4.09 -12.07
N ALA A 157 10.87 -4.78 -12.85
CA ALA A 157 11.74 -4.16 -13.86
C ALA A 157 10.93 -3.49 -14.99
N ASP A 158 9.89 -4.16 -15.49
CA ASP A 158 8.92 -3.59 -16.44
C ASP A 158 8.28 -2.33 -15.88
N ARG A 159 7.74 -2.39 -14.66
CA ARG A 159 7.14 -1.24 -13.98
C ARG A 159 8.13 -0.09 -13.81
N LEU A 160 9.36 -0.36 -13.43
CA LEU A 160 10.39 0.66 -13.27
C LEU A 160 10.69 1.38 -14.60
N HIS A 161 10.85 0.63 -15.71
CA HIS A 161 11.05 1.23 -17.02
C HIS A 161 9.83 2.05 -17.46
N ASN A 162 8.61 1.56 -17.20
CA ASN A 162 7.39 2.30 -17.49
C ASN A 162 7.30 3.60 -16.69
N MET A 163 7.73 3.60 -15.43
CA MET A 163 7.80 4.81 -14.61
C MET A 163 8.84 5.81 -15.10
N ARG A 164 10.03 5.34 -15.55
CA ARG A 164 11.07 6.19 -16.13
C ARG A 164 10.62 6.89 -17.41
N THR A 165 9.70 6.28 -18.17
CA THR A 165 9.16 6.79 -19.45
C THR A 165 7.74 7.36 -19.34
N LEU A 166 7.22 7.54 -18.13
CA LEU A 166 5.83 7.88 -17.87
C LEU A 166 5.42 9.27 -18.39
N GLY A 167 6.39 10.19 -18.57
CA GLY A 167 6.16 11.55 -19.06
C GLY A 167 5.49 11.64 -20.44
N SER A 168 5.61 10.61 -21.27
CA SER A 168 4.97 10.53 -22.59
C SER A 168 3.48 10.18 -22.54
N MET A 169 2.94 9.83 -21.38
CA MET A 169 1.56 9.43 -21.19
C MET A 169 0.66 10.64 -20.84
N LEU A 170 -0.65 10.49 -21.07
CA LEU A 170 -1.64 11.49 -20.64
C LEU A 170 -1.69 11.60 -19.09
N PRO A 171 -1.95 12.79 -18.52
CA PRO A 171 -1.96 13.02 -17.08
C PRO A 171 -2.81 12.02 -16.28
N ASN A 172 -4.01 11.69 -16.73
CA ASN A 172 -4.87 10.70 -16.06
C ASN A 172 -4.25 9.30 -16.00
N LYS A 173 -3.48 8.91 -17.04
CA LYS A 173 -2.76 7.63 -17.03
C LYS A 173 -1.52 7.69 -16.14
N GLN A 174 -0.81 8.83 -16.16
CA GLN A 174 0.34 9.06 -15.26
C GLN A 174 -0.08 8.86 -13.82
N PHE A 175 -1.18 9.48 -13.43
CA PHE A 175 -1.74 9.44 -12.10
C PHE A 175 -2.09 8.03 -11.63
N LYS A 176 -2.82 7.29 -12.48
CA LYS A 176 -3.20 5.90 -12.19
C LYS A 176 -1.99 4.99 -12.00
N ILE A 177 -1.01 5.10 -12.93
CA ILE A 177 0.19 4.25 -12.92
C ILE A 177 1.09 4.59 -11.73
N ALA A 178 1.23 5.89 -11.38
CA ALA A 178 1.98 6.34 -10.22
C ALA A 178 1.38 5.81 -8.91
N GLY A 179 0.06 5.95 -8.72
CA GLY A 179 -0.64 5.44 -7.55
C GLY A 179 -0.54 3.91 -7.41
N GLU A 180 -0.74 3.17 -8.49
CA GLU A 180 -0.57 1.71 -8.49
C GLU A 180 0.88 1.32 -8.15
N THR A 181 1.86 2.07 -8.67
CA THR A 181 3.27 1.82 -8.40
C THR A 181 3.63 2.06 -6.95
N LEU A 182 3.22 3.18 -6.39
CA LEU A 182 3.47 3.53 -4.99
C LEU A 182 2.79 2.55 -4.02
N TYR A 183 1.61 2.06 -4.40
CA TYR A 183 0.76 1.29 -3.52
C TYR A 183 0.99 -0.23 -3.59
N ILE A 184 1.49 -0.76 -4.71
CA ILE A 184 1.68 -2.20 -4.95
C ILE A 184 3.17 -2.52 -5.20
N TYR A 185 3.78 -1.89 -6.21
CA TYR A 185 5.10 -2.32 -6.68
C TYR A 185 6.26 -1.86 -5.79
N ALA A 186 6.20 -0.65 -5.22
CA ALA A 186 7.23 -0.18 -4.30
C ALA A 186 7.29 -1.02 -3.01
N PRO A 187 6.15 -1.39 -2.36
CA PRO A 187 6.14 -2.35 -1.25
C PRO A 187 6.64 -3.75 -1.61
N LEU A 188 6.30 -4.26 -2.79
CA LEU A 188 6.82 -5.55 -3.27
C LEU A 188 8.33 -5.49 -3.44
N ALA A 189 8.85 -4.43 -4.07
CA ALA A 189 10.30 -4.22 -4.20
C ALA A 189 10.99 -4.12 -2.84
N ASN A 190 10.36 -3.45 -1.85
CA ASN A 190 10.86 -3.39 -0.48
C ASN A 190 10.91 -4.78 0.18
N ARG A 191 9.86 -5.58 0.04
CA ARG A 191 9.79 -6.95 0.59
C ARG A 191 10.83 -7.87 -0.03
N LEU A 192 11.12 -7.68 -1.32
CA LEU A 192 12.14 -8.44 -2.04
C LEU A 192 13.57 -7.89 -1.84
N GLY A 193 13.73 -6.86 -1.00
CA GLY A 193 15.04 -6.28 -0.69
C GLY A 193 15.62 -5.40 -1.79
N LEU A 194 14.87 -5.08 -2.85
CA LEU A 194 15.29 -4.24 -3.97
C LEU A 194 15.21 -2.75 -3.59
N TYR A 195 16.01 -2.32 -2.61
CA TYR A 195 15.88 -0.98 -2.02
C TYR A 195 16.14 0.17 -2.99
N LYS A 196 17.06 0.00 -3.94
CA LYS A 196 17.36 1.01 -4.96
C LYS A 196 16.15 1.21 -5.87
N ILE A 197 15.61 0.12 -6.39
CA ILE A 197 14.42 0.12 -7.25
C ILE A 197 13.20 0.66 -6.50
N LYS A 198 12.99 0.20 -5.26
CA LYS A 198 11.93 0.71 -4.37
C LYS A 198 12.00 2.22 -4.22
N THR A 199 13.17 2.74 -3.91
CA THR A 199 13.37 4.19 -3.70
C THR A 199 13.13 4.99 -4.97
N GLU A 200 13.54 4.48 -6.13
CA GLU A 200 13.30 5.12 -7.41
C GLU A 200 11.82 5.09 -7.80
N LEU A 201 11.13 3.95 -7.59
CA LEU A 201 9.70 3.84 -7.81
C LEU A 201 8.90 4.84 -6.94
N GLU A 202 9.26 4.98 -5.65
CA GLU A 202 8.65 5.96 -4.75
C GLU A 202 8.88 7.40 -5.22
N ASN A 203 10.11 7.76 -5.57
CA ASN A 203 10.45 9.10 -6.04
C ASN A 203 9.74 9.45 -7.36
N LEU A 204 9.74 8.53 -8.34
CA LEU A 204 9.06 8.73 -9.60
C LEU A 204 7.54 8.83 -9.41
N SER A 205 6.95 8.00 -8.55
CA SER A 205 5.52 8.11 -8.24
C SER A 205 5.19 9.45 -7.61
N PHE A 206 5.99 9.89 -6.64
CA PHE A 206 5.83 11.18 -5.98
C PHE A 206 5.97 12.36 -6.94
N LYS A 207 6.93 12.30 -7.87
CA LYS A 207 7.12 13.32 -8.91
C LYS A 207 5.87 13.54 -9.78
N TYR A 208 5.12 12.46 -10.10
CA TYR A 208 3.90 12.55 -10.90
C TYR A 208 2.64 12.80 -10.07
N GLU A 209 2.63 12.43 -8.80
CA GLU A 209 1.50 12.69 -7.91
C GLU A 209 1.53 14.08 -7.28
N HIS A 210 2.73 14.60 -6.98
CA HIS A 210 3.00 15.85 -6.25
C HIS A 210 4.16 16.60 -6.87
N PRO A 211 4.02 17.11 -8.10
CA PRO A 211 5.14 17.73 -8.84
C PRO A 211 5.69 18.99 -8.16
N GLU A 212 4.85 19.81 -7.55
CA GLU A 212 5.28 21.06 -6.91
C GLU A 212 6.11 20.77 -5.67
N GLU A 213 5.63 19.92 -4.77
CA GLU A 213 6.33 19.55 -3.55
C GLU A 213 7.59 18.73 -3.85
N TYR A 214 7.58 17.94 -4.92
CA TYR A 214 8.78 17.25 -5.39
C TYR A 214 9.88 18.24 -5.76
N HIS A 215 9.57 19.25 -6.58
CA HIS A 215 10.53 20.26 -7.02
C HIS A 215 11.00 21.14 -5.87
N GLU A 216 10.11 21.57 -4.96
CA GLU A 216 10.50 22.33 -3.78
C GLU A 216 11.56 21.60 -2.94
N ILE A 217 11.35 20.31 -2.68
CA ILE A 217 12.31 19.50 -1.90
C ILE A 217 13.60 19.27 -2.70
N GLU A 218 13.50 19.04 -4.02
CA GLU A 218 14.65 18.88 -4.91
C GLU A 218 15.54 20.12 -4.90
N GLU A 219 14.97 21.32 -5.08
CA GLU A 219 15.69 22.60 -5.03
C GLU A 219 16.36 22.84 -3.67
N LYS A 220 15.66 22.57 -2.56
CA LYS A 220 16.23 22.69 -1.21
C LYS A 220 17.37 21.71 -0.97
N LEU A 221 17.26 20.49 -1.50
CA LEU A 221 18.36 19.52 -1.45
C LEU A 221 19.56 19.97 -2.28
N GLU A 222 19.37 20.51 -3.47
CA GLU A 222 20.45 21.02 -4.30
C GLU A 222 21.14 22.24 -3.63
N ALA A 223 20.38 23.18 -3.12
CA ALA A 223 20.91 24.36 -2.43
C ALA A 223 21.80 24.01 -1.23
N THR A 224 21.52 22.92 -0.53
CA THR A 224 22.29 22.48 0.65
C THR A 224 23.39 21.46 0.33
N ALA A 225 23.62 21.10 -0.94
CA ALA A 225 24.55 20.04 -1.34
C ALA A 225 26.00 20.32 -0.89
N VAL A 226 26.50 21.52 -1.13
CA VAL A 226 27.89 21.91 -0.78
C VAL A 226 28.12 21.84 0.73
N GLU A 227 27.16 22.31 1.52
CA GLU A 227 27.26 22.25 2.98
C GLU A 227 27.22 20.79 3.48
N ARG A 228 26.36 19.95 2.92
CA ARG A 228 26.32 18.53 3.25
C ARG A 228 27.61 17.80 2.93
N ASP A 229 28.23 18.10 1.79
CA ASP A 229 29.52 17.51 1.40
C ASP A 229 30.64 17.93 2.36
N LYS A 230 30.63 19.18 2.80
CA LYS A 230 31.56 19.66 3.82
C LYS A 230 31.37 18.91 5.15
N VAL A 231 30.13 18.81 5.64
CA VAL A 231 29.80 18.06 6.86
C VAL A 231 30.22 16.60 6.75
N PHE A 232 29.95 15.97 5.61
CA PHE A 232 30.34 14.58 5.35
C PHE A 232 31.87 14.40 5.44
N ASN A 233 32.65 15.26 4.78
CA ASN A 233 34.11 15.17 4.75
C ASN A 233 34.70 15.39 6.16
N GLU A 234 34.25 16.42 6.86
CA GLU A 234 34.70 16.74 8.22
C GLU A 234 34.36 15.60 9.20
N PHE A 235 33.15 15.03 9.11
CA PHE A 235 32.73 13.94 9.98
C PHE A 235 33.45 12.63 9.67
N THR A 236 33.71 12.32 8.40
CA THR A 236 34.33 11.04 8.01
C THR A 236 35.84 11.01 8.12
N ALA A 237 36.54 12.15 8.12
CA ALA A 237 38.00 12.21 8.20
C ALA A 237 38.59 11.50 9.42
N PRO A 238 38.13 11.75 10.68
CA PRO A 238 38.61 10.99 11.84
C PRO A 238 38.24 9.50 11.80
N ILE A 239 37.08 9.15 11.21
CA ILE A 239 36.64 7.76 11.03
C ILE A 239 37.61 7.03 10.09
N ARG A 240 37.97 7.64 8.96
CA ARG A 240 38.97 7.09 8.01
C ARG A 240 40.29 6.81 8.70
N ALA A 241 40.83 7.82 9.41
CA ALA A 241 42.09 7.65 10.15
C ALA A 241 42.04 6.50 11.18
N GLN A 242 40.89 6.25 11.79
CA GLN A 242 40.72 5.17 12.73
C GLN A 242 40.60 3.79 12.03
N LEU A 243 39.84 3.69 10.92
CA LEU A 243 39.73 2.46 10.14
C LEU A 243 41.04 2.06 9.49
N ASP A 244 41.85 3.04 9.04
CA ASP A 244 43.20 2.82 8.52
C ASP A 244 44.12 2.18 9.59
N LYS A 245 44.03 2.65 10.84
CA LYS A 245 44.77 2.04 11.98
C LYS A 245 44.32 0.61 12.27
N MET A 246 43.06 0.27 11.99
CA MET A 246 42.56 -1.10 12.16
C MET A 246 43.01 -2.05 11.03
N GLY A 247 43.64 -1.51 9.96
CA GLY A 247 44.10 -2.28 8.81
C GLY A 247 43.00 -2.88 7.97
N LEU A 248 41.77 -2.37 8.09
CA LEU A 248 40.62 -2.82 7.29
C LEU A 248 40.64 -2.19 5.90
N LYS A 249 40.23 -2.97 4.90
CA LYS A 249 39.87 -2.44 3.61
C LYS A 249 38.40 -1.98 3.65
N TYR A 250 38.16 -0.73 3.30
CA TYR A 250 36.83 -0.14 3.43
C TYR A 250 36.60 0.93 2.36
N ARG A 251 35.32 1.28 2.19
CA ARG A 251 34.87 2.49 1.49
C ARG A 251 33.78 3.17 2.30
N ILE A 252 33.81 4.50 2.31
CA ILE A 252 32.79 5.31 3.00
C ILE A 252 32.02 6.08 1.94
N LEU A 253 30.68 5.95 1.98
CA LEU A 253 29.76 6.61 1.05
C LEU A 253 28.81 7.51 1.80
N ALA A 254 28.53 8.69 1.22
CA ALA A 254 27.40 9.51 1.63
C ALA A 254 26.09 8.91 1.10
N ARG A 255 25.05 8.95 1.92
CA ARG A 255 23.70 8.61 1.51
C ARG A 255 22.77 9.75 1.86
N VAL A 256 22.23 10.41 0.84
CA VAL A 256 21.19 11.42 1.00
C VAL A 256 19.83 10.72 1.03
N LYS A 257 18.97 11.15 1.94
CA LYS A 257 17.60 10.61 2.05
C LYS A 257 16.82 10.95 0.79
N SER A 258 15.99 10.02 0.29
CA SER A 258 15.19 10.22 -0.91
C SER A 258 14.12 11.30 -0.71
N ILE A 259 13.78 12.02 -1.78
CA ILE A 259 12.81 13.11 -1.79
C ILE A 259 11.46 12.64 -1.20
N TYR A 260 10.95 11.50 -1.65
CA TYR A 260 9.73 10.90 -1.09
C TYR A 260 9.84 10.62 0.42
N SER A 261 10.98 10.08 0.87
CA SER A 261 11.18 9.80 2.31
C SER A 261 11.27 11.06 3.16
N ILE A 262 11.79 12.16 2.60
CA ILE A 262 11.81 13.48 3.23
C ILE A 262 10.39 14.00 3.36
N TRP A 263 9.64 14.05 2.25
CA TRP A 263 8.26 14.48 2.22
C TRP A 263 7.38 13.69 3.19
N ASN A 264 7.45 12.37 3.15
CA ASN A 264 6.69 11.51 4.06
C ASN A 264 7.00 11.79 5.54
N LYS A 265 8.27 12.12 5.85
CA LYS A 265 8.66 12.51 7.20
C LYS A 265 8.13 13.89 7.59
N MET A 266 8.13 14.85 6.66
CA MET A 266 7.51 16.17 6.86
C MET A 266 6.02 16.01 7.19
N GLN A 267 5.30 15.16 6.44
CA GLN A 267 3.88 14.91 6.64
C GLN A 267 3.58 14.18 7.95
N THR A 268 4.28 13.08 8.23
CA THR A 268 4.01 12.24 9.42
C THR A 268 4.42 12.87 10.74
N LYS A 269 5.43 13.76 10.72
CA LYS A 269 5.91 14.48 11.91
C LYS A 269 5.42 15.92 12.01
N HIS A 270 4.74 16.39 10.96
CA HIS A 270 4.29 17.79 10.83
C HIS A 270 5.42 18.80 11.05
N VAL A 271 6.59 18.55 10.43
CA VAL A 271 7.78 19.40 10.52
C VAL A 271 8.17 19.93 9.15
N PRO A 272 8.71 21.17 9.04
CA PRO A 272 9.26 21.68 7.79
C PRO A 272 10.55 20.96 7.41
N PHE A 273 11.01 21.19 6.17
CA PHE A 273 12.24 20.57 5.64
C PHE A 273 13.47 20.87 6.51
N GLU A 274 13.59 22.07 7.02
CA GLU A 274 14.71 22.59 7.82
C GLU A 274 14.86 21.87 9.18
N GLU A 275 13.80 21.26 9.67
CA GLU A 275 13.80 20.49 10.92
C GLU A 275 14.13 18.99 10.71
N ILE A 276 14.42 18.59 9.47
CA ILE A 276 14.83 17.21 9.17
C ILE A 276 16.34 17.09 9.28
N TYR A 277 16.85 16.69 10.42
CA TYR A 277 18.28 16.58 10.72
C TYR A 277 18.94 15.27 10.25
N ASP A 278 18.21 14.27 9.75
CA ASP A 278 18.74 13.01 9.22
C ASP A 278 18.70 12.96 7.67
N LEU A 279 18.98 14.09 7.04
CA LEU A 279 19.10 14.18 5.58
C LEU A 279 20.33 13.44 5.05
N LEU A 280 21.40 13.42 5.83
CA LEU A 280 22.67 12.79 5.52
C LEU A 280 22.87 11.56 6.41
N ALA A 281 23.17 10.42 5.80
CA ALA A 281 23.68 9.25 6.46
C ALA A 281 25.05 8.87 5.88
N VAL A 282 25.90 8.27 6.71
CA VAL A 282 27.22 7.75 6.33
C VAL A 282 27.15 6.24 6.27
N ARG A 283 27.64 5.67 5.19
CA ARG A 283 27.71 4.22 5.00
C ARG A 283 29.16 3.78 4.98
N ILE A 284 29.53 2.91 5.91
CA ILE A 284 30.84 2.26 5.97
C ILE A 284 30.67 0.83 5.43
N ILE A 285 31.34 0.53 4.32
CA ILE A 285 31.34 -0.80 3.70
C ILE A 285 32.77 -1.32 3.83
N PHE A 286 32.95 -2.52 4.41
CA PHE A 286 34.25 -3.10 4.66
C PHE A 286 34.38 -4.53 4.13
N GLU A 287 35.62 -4.94 3.81
CA GLU A 287 35.94 -6.33 3.57
C GLU A 287 36.21 -7.00 4.92
N PRO A 288 35.47 -8.07 5.33
CA PRO A 288 35.72 -8.74 6.60
C PRO A 288 37.08 -9.47 6.57
N ARG A 289 37.74 -9.57 7.74
CA ARG A 289 39.02 -10.29 7.88
C ARG A 289 38.85 -11.75 7.48
N ASN A 290 37.74 -12.36 7.90
CA ASN A 290 37.23 -13.62 7.39
C ASN A 290 35.70 -13.65 7.55
N ILE A 291 35.03 -14.63 6.94
CA ILE A 291 33.56 -14.73 6.94
C ILE A 291 33.00 -14.95 8.36
N GLU A 292 33.71 -15.70 9.21
CA GLU A 292 33.28 -15.99 10.57
C GLU A 292 33.39 -14.78 11.51
N GLU A 293 34.28 -13.85 11.22
CA GLU A 293 34.49 -12.62 11.98
C GLU A 293 33.67 -11.43 11.48
N GLU A 294 32.87 -11.57 10.43
CA GLU A 294 32.09 -10.50 9.80
C GLU A 294 31.23 -9.74 10.82
N LEU A 295 30.59 -10.47 11.75
CA LEU A 295 29.81 -9.88 12.83
C LEU A 295 30.70 -9.08 13.79
N ASN A 296 31.81 -9.67 14.24
CA ASN A 296 32.73 -9.02 15.17
C ASN A 296 33.33 -7.77 14.58
N ASP A 297 33.71 -7.79 13.29
CA ASP A 297 34.25 -6.64 12.59
C ASP A 297 33.24 -5.46 12.55
N CYS A 298 31.93 -5.74 12.41
CA CYS A 298 30.91 -4.69 12.50
C CYS A 298 30.92 -3.98 13.86
N PHE A 299 30.98 -4.78 14.97
CA PHE A 299 31.01 -4.22 16.31
C PHE A 299 32.36 -3.58 16.66
N ASP A 300 33.48 -4.10 16.17
CA ASP A 300 34.81 -3.47 16.33
C ASP A 300 34.85 -2.08 15.69
N ILE A 301 34.28 -1.92 14.49
CA ILE A 301 34.13 -0.63 13.84
C ILE A 301 33.25 0.29 14.69
N TYR A 302 32.09 -0.21 15.15
CA TYR A 302 31.18 0.57 16.02
C TYR A 302 31.88 1.06 17.29
N VAL A 303 32.56 0.19 18.01
CA VAL A 303 33.31 0.55 19.23
C VAL A 303 34.38 1.61 18.93
N SER A 304 35.07 1.45 17.80
CA SER A 304 36.13 2.36 17.39
C SER A 304 35.63 3.77 17.06
N ILE A 305 34.52 3.88 16.31
CA ILE A 305 33.92 5.19 15.98
C ILE A 305 33.21 5.85 17.16
N SER A 306 32.68 5.04 18.11
CA SER A 306 32.06 5.53 19.34
C SER A 306 33.05 6.18 20.32
N LYS A 307 34.35 5.91 20.16
CA LYS A 307 35.42 6.61 20.88
C LYS A 307 35.64 8.03 20.34
N ILE A 308 35.33 8.24 19.05
CA ILE A 308 35.49 9.54 18.37
C ILE A 308 34.24 10.40 18.60
N TYR A 309 33.06 9.84 18.36
CA TYR A 309 31.77 10.52 18.42
C TYR A 309 30.84 9.85 19.42
N LYS A 310 30.07 10.61 20.18
CA LYS A 310 29.16 10.09 21.19
C LYS A 310 27.91 9.48 20.50
N PRO A 311 27.60 8.20 20.75
CA PRO A 311 26.40 7.58 20.22
C PRO A 311 25.15 8.02 20.97
N HIS A 312 24.02 8.09 20.25
CA HIS A 312 22.71 8.28 20.86
C HIS A 312 22.26 6.96 21.52
N PRO A 313 21.93 6.95 22.83
CA PRO A 313 21.70 5.72 23.60
C PRO A 313 20.61 4.81 22.99
N ASP A 314 19.49 5.41 22.55
CA ASP A 314 18.30 4.67 22.08
C ASP A 314 18.25 4.43 20.56
N ARG A 315 19.35 4.75 19.84
CA ARG A 315 19.38 4.64 18.37
C ARG A 315 20.48 3.72 17.83
N LEU A 316 20.82 2.69 18.58
CA LEU A 316 21.57 1.55 18.08
C LEU A 316 20.57 0.51 17.56
N ARG A 317 20.71 0.10 16.29
CA ARG A 317 19.87 -0.94 15.68
C ARG A 317 20.76 -2.02 15.09
N ASP A 318 20.69 -3.17 15.69
CA ASP A 318 21.46 -4.35 15.30
C ASP A 318 20.65 -5.22 14.34
N TRP A 319 20.83 -4.95 13.04
CA TRP A 319 20.33 -5.78 11.97
C TRP A 319 21.40 -6.77 11.45
N VAL A 320 22.55 -6.87 12.12
CA VAL A 320 23.60 -7.85 11.79
C VAL A 320 23.34 -9.15 12.50
N SER A 321 23.12 -9.09 13.83
CA SER A 321 22.77 -10.27 14.65
C SER A 321 21.35 -10.77 14.36
N HIS A 322 20.43 -9.87 14.00
CA HIS A 322 19.03 -10.17 13.72
C HIS A 322 18.63 -9.52 12.38
N PRO A 323 18.89 -10.19 11.25
CA PRO A 323 18.54 -9.68 9.92
C PRO A 323 17.04 -9.41 9.80
N LYS A 324 16.69 -8.41 9.00
CA LYS A 324 15.28 -8.17 8.65
C LYS A 324 14.73 -9.31 7.78
N ALA A 325 13.41 -9.49 7.75
CA ALA A 325 12.73 -10.51 6.95
C ALA A 325 13.02 -10.45 5.43
N ASN A 326 13.47 -9.30 4.93
CA ASN A 326 13.94 -9.14 3.56
C ASN A 326 15.45 -9.39 3.39
N GLY A 327 16.11 -9.98 4.37
CA GLY A 327 17.53 -10.31 4.36
C GLY A 327 18.47 -9.11 4.59
N TYR A 328 17.95 -7.91 4.86
CA TYR A 328 18.78 -6.73 5.10
C TYR A 328 19.61 -6.88 6.38
N GLN A 329 20.92 -6.65 6.26
CA GLN A 329 21.90 -6.68 7.34
C GLN A 329 22.69 -5.38 7.37
N ALA A 330 22.79 -4.72 8.52
CA ALA A 330 23.67 -3.59 8.82
C ALA A 330 23.60 -3.25 10.31
N LEU A 331 24.65 -2.71 10.86
CA LEU A 331 24.63 -2.09 12.19
C LEU A 331 24.39 -0.58 11.99
N HIS A 332 23.28 -0.06 12.53
CA HIS A 332 22.95 1.36 12.46
C HIS A 332 23.23 2.02 13.79
N VAL A 333 23.98 3.09 13.78
CA VAL A 333 24.26 3.92 14.96
C VAL A 333 24.05 5.40 14.59
N THR A 334 23.50 6.17 15.51
CA THR A 334 23.38 7.62 15.36
C THR A 334 24.43 8.28 16.24
N LEU A 335 25.32 9.06 15.65
CA LEU A 335 26.45 9.71 16.31
C LEU A 335 26.30 11.23 16.29
N MET A 336 26.75 11.89 17.37
CA MET A 336 26.79 13.36 17.44
C MET A 336 28.02 13.89 16.73
N GLY A 337 27.83 14.60 15.63
CA GLY A 337 28.89 15.30 14.93
C GLY A 337 29.40 16.55 15.67
N ASN A 338 30.57 17.05 15.32
CA ASN A 338 31.17 18.23 15.96
C ASN A 338 30.37 19.53 15.79
N ASN A 339 29.48 19.57 14.79
CA ASN A 339 28.56 20.68 14.54
C ASN A 339 27.22 20.58 15.32
N GLY A 340 27.10 19.62 16.25
CA GLY A 340 25.87 19.41 17.04
C GLY A 340 24.75 18.72 16.28
N GLN A 341 25.01 18.15 15.09
CA GLN A 341 24.02 17.41 14.31
C GLN A 341 24.14 15.91 14.54
N TRP A 342 23.00 15.24 14.59
CA TRP A 342 22.94 13.78 14.63
C TRP A 342 23.12 13.20 13.23
N ILE A 343 24.12 12.33 13.06
CA ILE A 343 24.43 11.66 11.78
C ILE A 343 24.24 10.16 11.96
N GLU A 344 23.44 9.54 11.10
CA GLU A 344 23.27 8.08 11.06
C GLU A 344 24.47 7.46 10.34
N VAL A 345 25.10 6.46 10.98
CA VAL A 345 26.16 5.66 10.38
C VAL A 345 25.67 4.23 10.22
N GLN A 346 25.78 3.69 9.01
CA GLN A 346 25.42 2.32 8.63
C GLN A 346 26.69 1.54 8.37
N ILE A 347 26.97 0.52 9.18
CA ILE A 347 28.15 -0.34 9.08
C ILE A 347 27.73 -1.68 8.52
N ARG A 348 28.36 -2.13 7.43
CA ARG A 348 28.07 -3.41 6.78
C ARG A 348 29.25 -3.92 5.96
N SER A 349 29.37 -5.23 5.80
CA SER A 349 30.36 -5.83 4.89
C SER A 349 29.98 -5.66 3.42
N GLU A 350 30.91 -6.02 2.51
CA GLU A 350 30.60 -6.06 1.06
C GLU A 350 29.47 -7.04 0.76
N ARG A 351 29.45 -8.23 1.38
CA ARG A 351 28.38 -9.22 1.23
C ARG A 351 27.03 -8.64 1.67
N MET A 352 26.99 -8.03 2.87
CA MET A 352 25.76 -7.39 3.37
C MET A 352 25.31 -6.22 2.48
N ASN A 353 26.27 -5.52 1.86
CA ASN A 353 26.00 -4.48 0.90
C ASN A 353 25.38 -5.03 -0.38
N ASP A 354 25.88 -6.12 -0.92
CA ASP A 354 25.32 -6.79 -2.10
C ASP A 354 23.86 -7.23 -1.83
N VAL A 355 23.62 -7.84 -0.67
CA VAL A 355 22.27 -8.24 -0.24
C VAL A 355 21.35 -7.01 -0.11
N ALA A 356 21.85 -5.89 0.42
CA ALA A 356 21.07 -4.67 0.57
C ALA A 356 20.79 -3.96 -0.77
N GLU A 357 21.65 -4.09 -1.77
CA GLU A 357 21.46 -3.44 -3.10
C GLU A 357 20.68 -4.33 -4.09
N GLN A 358 20.90 -5.64 -4.08
CA GLN A 358 20.31 -6.61 -5.01
C GLN A 358 19.20 -7.48 -4.40
N GLY A 359 18.94 -7.35 -3.10
CA GLY A 359 17.89 -8.09 -2.40
C GLY A 359 18.09 -9.61 -2.45
N PHE A 360 16.98 -10.34 -2.57
CA PHE A 360 17.01 -11.81 -2.62
C PHE A 360 17.75 -12.38 -3.85
N ALA A 361 17.93 -11.60 -4.91
CA ALA A 361 18.72 -12.04 -6.07
C ALA A 361 20.19 -12.26 -5.69
N ALA A 362 20.74 -11.52 -4.73
CA ALA A 362 22.08 -11.75 -4.19
C ALA A 362 22.19 -13.10 -3.45
N HIS A 363 21.14 -13.53 -2.73
CA HIS A 363 21.14 -14.83 -2.04
C HIS A 363 21.28 -16.02 -3.00
N TRP A 364 20.75 -15.94 -4.20
CA TRP A 364 20.93 -17.00 -5.21
C TRP A 364 22.38 -17.14 -5.69
N LYS A 365 23.14 -16.04 -5.75
CA LYS A 365 24.57 -16.09 -6.07
C LYS A 365 25.37 -16.92 -5.03
N TYR A 366 24.95 -16.87 -3.78
CA TYR A 366 25.65 -17.56 -2.67
C TYR A 366 25.14 -18.98 -2.43
N LYS A 367 23.87 -19.31 -2.79
CA LYS A 367 23.32 -20.68 -2.67
C LYS A 367 23.82 -21.68 -3.73
N GLU A 368 24.30 -21.22 -4.88
CA GLU A 368 24.94 -22.11 -5.87
C GLU A 368 26.22 -22.80 -5.32
N GLY A 369 26.71 -22.39 -4.17
CA GLY A 369 27.86 -22.96 -3.45
C GLY A 369 27.53 -23.99 -2.34
N GLY A 370 26.30 -24.46 -2.19
CA GLY A 370 25.93 -25.59 -1.29
C GLY A 370 25.85 -25.20 0.20
N GLY A 371 24.84 -24.49 0.62
CA GLY A 371 24.63 -24.14 2.03
C GLY A 371 23.18 -24.19 2.48
N SER A 372 22.98 -24.91 3.57
CA SER A 372 21.89 -25.03 4.54
C SER A 372 20.44 -25.20 4.07
N GLU A 373 19.82 -26.27 4.60
CA GLU A 373 18.42 -26.69 4.49
C GLU A 373 17.41 -25.81 5.28
N ASP A 374 17.84 -24.68 5.85
CA ASP A 374 16.89 -23.80 6.53
C ASP A 374 15.99 -23.08 5.52
N GLU A 375 14.71 -23.34 5.64
CA GLU A 375 13.64 -22.66 4.92
C GLU A 375 13.80 -21.13 5.06
N GLY A 376 14.24 -20.48 3.99
CA GLY A 376 14.49 -19.04 4.02
C GLY A 376 13.22 -18.24 4.33
N GLU A 377 13.36 -17.08 4.95
CA GLU A 377 12.25 -16.15 5.27
C GLU A 377 11.38 -15.82 4.04
N LEU A 378 11.98 -15.84 2.84
CA LEU A 378 11.26 -15.68 1.59
C LEU A 378 10.28 -16.83 1.31
N GLU A 379 10.71 -18.09 1.55
CA GLU A 379 9.87 -19.28 1.31
C GLU A 379 8.70 -19.32 2.30
N LYS A 380 8.95 -18.93 3.55
CA LYS A 380 7.88 -18.77 4.57
C LYS A 380 6.87 -17.71 4.15
N TRP A 381 7.35 -16.58 3.64
CA TRP A 381 6.49 -15.50 3.16
C TRP A 381 5.69 -15.93 1.93
N LEU A 382 6.31 -16.58 0.94
CA LEU A 382 5.62 -17.11 -0.25
C LEU A 382 4.52 -18.11 0.14
N ARG A 383 4.79 -18.97 1.13
CA ARG A 383 3.78 -19.88 1.68
C ARG A 383 2.62 -19.13 2.31
N THR A 384 2.89 -18.08 3.09
CA THR A 384 1.84 -17.25 3.69
C THR A 384 0.99 -16.56 2.62
N ILE A 385 1.61 -16.04 1.55
CA ILE A 385 0.89 -15.48 0.40
C ILE A 385 0.01 -16.55 -0.25
N LYS A 386 0.52 -17.77 -0.45
CA LYS A 386 -0.26 -18.87 -1.02
C LYS A 386 -1.46 -19.24 -0.14
N GLU A 387 -1.26 -19.34 1.19
CA GLU A 387 -2.37 -19.57 2.14
C GLU A 387 -3.46 -18.49 2.05
N ILE A 388 -3.08 -17.22 1.85
CA ILE A 388 -4.03 -16.11 1.67
C ILE A 388 -4.75 -16.22 0.32
N LEU A 389 -4.05 -16.62 -0.74
CA LEU A 389 -4.60 -16.76 -2.10
C LEU A 389 -5.58 -17.94 -2.22
N ASP A 390 -5.35 -19.01 -1.48
CA ASP A 390 -6.20 -20.20 -1.46
C ASP A 390 -7.50 -19.98 -0.66
N ASP A 391 -7.57 -18.91 0.15
CA ASP A 391 -8.78 -18.54 0.89
C ASP A 391 -9.73 -17.73 -0.02
N PRO A 392 -10.96 -18.19 -0.30
CA PRO A 392 -11.92 -17.46 -1.11
C PRO A 392 -12.38 -16.19 -0.38
N GLN A 393 -11.89 -15.05 -0.79
CA GLN A 393 -12.27 -13.75 -0.23
C GLN A 393 -13.43 -13.14 -1.01
N PRO A 394 -14.43 -12.56 -0.34
CA PRO A 394 -15.62 -12.02 -1.00
C PRO A 394 -15.38 -10.68 -1.70
N ASP A 395 -14.32 -9.91 -1.32
CA ASP A 395 -14.05 -8.59 -1.88
C ASP A 395 -12.58 -8.45 -2.32
N ALA A 396 -12.39 -7.87 -3.51
CA ALA A 396 -11.09 -7.58 -4.09
C ALA A 396 -10.28 -6.54 -3.27
N ILE A 397 -10.97 -5.64 -2.56
CA ILE A 397 -10.33 -4.62 -1.71
C ILE A 397 -9.77 -5.27 -0.44
N ASP A 398 -10.55 -6.12 0.23
CA ASP A 398 -10.12 -6.83 1.43
C ASP A 398 -8.93 -7.73 1.15
N PHE A 399 -8.91 -8.36 -0.03
CA PHE A 399 -7.76 -9.13 -0.51
C PHE A 399 -6.50 -8.27 -0.65
N LEU A 400 -6.60 -7.12 -1.34
CA LEU A 400 -5.47 -6.21 -1.51
C LEU A 400 -4.99 -5.65 -0.18
N ASP A 401 -5.89 -5.30 0.74
CA ASP A 401 -5.54 -4.78 2.07
C ASP A 401 -4.89 -5.86 2.94
N THR A 402 -5.33 -7.09 2.85
CA THR A 402 -4.72 -8.25 3.54
C THR A 402 -3.29 -8.51 3.07
N ILE A 403 -3.05 -8.48 1.76
CA ILE A 403 -1.70 -8.62 1.20
C ILE A 403 -0.79 -7.46 1.64
N LYS A 404 -1.29 -6.23 1.65
CA LYS A 404 -0.51 -5.06 2.10
C LYS A 404 -0.07 -5.14 3.54
N LEU A 405 -0.94 -5.58 4.44
CA LEU A 405 -0.55 -5.79 5.84
C LEU A 405 0.69 -6.68 5.95
N ASN A 406 0.86 -7.63 5.01
CA ASN A 406 2.06 -8.46 4.92
C ASN A 406 3.27 -7.75 4.27
N LEU A 407 3.04 -6.81 3.36
CA LEU A 407 4.11 -6.14 2.61
C LEU A 407 4.76 -4.98 3.38
N PHE A 408 3.96 -4.24 4.17
CA PHE A 408 4.39 -2.97 4.80
C PHE A 408 4.86 -3.10 6.25
N ALA A 409 4.72 -4.26 6.89
CA ALA A 409 4.99 -4.36 8.31
C ALA A 409 6.48 -4.17 8.65
N SER A 410 6.79 -3.13 9.43
CA SER A 410 7.97 -3.11 10.28
C SER A 410 7.86 -4.27 11.26
N GLU A 411 8.96 -4.86 11.68
CA GLU A 411 8.97 -6.07 12.50
C GLU A 411 9.30 -5.78 13.96
N ILE A 412 8.68 -6.55 14.84
CA ILE A 412 9.02 -6.63 16.25
C ILE A 412 9.47 -8.06 16.57
N PHE A 413 10.33 -8.21 17.56
CA PHE A 413 10.86 -9.49 18.03
C PHE A 413 10.26 -9.81 19.39
N VAL A 414 9.49 -10.90 19.46
CA VAL A 414 8.73 -11.30 20.63
C VAL A 414 9.16 -12.70 21.06
N PHE A 415 9.23 -12.96 22.34
CA PHE A 415 9.71 -14.24 22.89
C PHE A 415 8.56 -15.11 23.39
N THR A 416 8.64 -16.42 23.14
CA THR A 416 7.82 -17.40 23.83
C THR A 416 8.30 -17.56 25.29
N PRO A 417 7.51 -18.16 26.19
CA PRO A 417 7.97 -18.47 27.55
C PRO A 417 9.18 -19.40 27.61
N LYS A 418 9.45 -20.15 26.53
CA LYS A 418 10.63 -21.02 26.40
C LYS A 418 11.88 -20.30 25.89
N GLY A 419 11.75 -19.01 25.53
CA GLY A 419 12.83 -18.21 24.99
C GLY A 419 12.95 -18.24 23.44
N ASP A 420 12.04 -18.92 22.74
CA ASP A 420 12.07 -18.93 21.27
C ASP A 420 11.69 -17.55 20.73
N LEU A 421 12.49 -17.03 19.82
CA LEU A 421 12.26 -15.76 19.16
C LEU A 421 11.20 -15.92 18.05
N LYS A 422 10.22 -15.02 18.03
CA LYS A 422 9.22 -14.90 16.98
C LYS A 422 9.24 -13.49 16.39
N THR A 423 9.41 -13.40 15.08
CA THR A 423 9.30 -12.15 14.34
C THR A 423 7.83 -11.90 14.01
N MET A 424 7.32 -10.73 14.41
CA MET A 424 5.93 -10.32 14.20
C MET A 424 5.89 -8.94 13.52
N PRO A 425 4.87 -8.64 12.72
CA PRO A 425 4.64 -7.29 12.24
C PRO A 425 4.49 -6.29 13.38
N GLN A 426 4.96 -5.05 13.18
CA GLN A 426 4.73 -3.98 14.14
C GLN A 426 3.21 -3.74 14.34
N ASN A 427 2.81 -3.40 15.54
CA ASN A 427 1.42 -3.30 15.99
C ASN A 427 0.66 -4.65 16.10
N SER A 428 1.33 -5.78 15.94
CA SER A 428 0.72 -7.09 16.21
C SER A 428 0.19 -7.15 17.64
N THR A 429 -0.96 -7.78 17.78
CA THR A 429 -1.62 -7.95 19.08
C THR A 429 -1.28 -9.32 19.71
N ALA A 430 -1.65 -9.51 20.97
CA ALA A 430 -1.55 -10.80 21.64
C ALA A 430 -2.35 -11.90 20.91
N LEU A 431 -3.49 -11.53 20.28
CA LEU A 431 -4.27 -12.42 19.43
C LEU A 431 -3.50 -12.85 18.17
N ASP A 432 -2.84 -11.90 17.50
CA ASP A 432 -1.99 -12.19 16.33
C ASP A 432 -0.88 -13.17 16.68
N PHE A 433 -0.26 -13.00 17.86
CA PHE A 433 0.77 -13.91 18.35
C PHE A 433 0.22 -15.32 18.57
N ALA A 434 -0.97 -15.46 19.16
CA ALA A 434 -1.62 -16.74 19.36
C ALA A 434 -1.83 -17.49 18.03
N PHE A 435 -2.36 -16.82 17.00
CA PHE A 435 -2.55 -17.38 15.65
C PHE A 435 -1.21 -17.64 14.93
N SER A 436 -0.15 -16.91 15.27
CA SER A 436 1.20 -17.17 14.72
C SER A 436 1.82 -18.46 15.22
N LEU A 437 1.49 -18.87 16.46
CA LEU A 437 1.94 -20.13 17.04
C LEU A 437 1.22 -21.31 16.40
N HIS A 438 -0.11 -21.35 16.52
CA HIS A 438 -0.95 -22.39 15.94
C HIS A 438 -2.41 -21.91 15.84
N THR A 439 -3.12 -22.34 14.79
CA THR A 439 -4.54 -21.96 14.60
C THR A 439 -5.42 -22.41 15.78
N ASP A 440 -5.17 -23.59 16.33
CA ASP A 440 -5.91 -24.10 17.48
C ASP A 440 -5.67 -23.28 18.76
N ILE A 441 -4.44 -22.83 19.00
CA ILE A 441 -4.10 -21.93 20.11
C ILE A 441 -4.82 -20.58 19.92
N GLY A 442 -4.79 -20.04 18.70
CA GLY A 442 -5.47 -18.80 18.36
C GLY A 442 -6.98 -18.88 18.56
N SER A 443 -7.63 -19.93 18.07
CA SER A 443 -9.08 -20.12 18.16
C SER A 443 -9.61 -20.33 19.58
N HIS A 444 -8.80 -20.85 20.49
CA HIS A 444 -9.16 -21.11 21.88
C HIS A 444 -8.57 -20.08 22.86
N CYS A 445 -8.00 -18.98 22.37
CA CYS A 445 -7.32 -17.98 23.18
C CYS A 445 -8.32 -17.17 24.01
N ILE A 446 -8.08 -17.02 25.32
CA ILE A 446 -8.90 -16.24 26.25
C ILE A 446 -8.19 -14.98 26.74
N GLY A 447 -6.87 -14.89 26.62
CA GLY A 447 -6.04 -13.77 27.02
C GLY A 447 -4.57 -14.12 26.91
N ALA A 448 -3.71 -13.20 27.29
CA ALA A 448 -2.27 -13.41 27.30
C ALA A 448 -1.61 -12.82 28.55
N LYS A 449 -0.41 -13.30 28.89
CA LYS A 449 0.49 -12.62 29.82
C LYS A 449 1.67 -12.07 29.02
N VAL A 450 1.88 -10.77 29.11
CA VAL A 450 3.04 -10.08 28.53
C VAL A 450 3.94 -9.65 29.69
N ASN A 451 5.20 -10.11 29.66
CA ASN A 451 6.16 -9.87 30.74
C ASN A 451 5.55 -10.19 32.12
N HIS A 452 4.89 -11.35 32.20
CA HIS A 452 4.19 -11.88 33.40
C HIS A 452 2.93 -11.11 33.83
N LYS A 453 2.49 -10.06 33.11
CA LYS A 453 1.27 -9.31 33.38
C LYS A 453 0.14 -9.76 32.46
N LEU A 454 -1.04 -9.99 33.03
CA LEU A 454 -2.24 -10.32 32.27
C LEU A 454 -2.67 -9.14 31.39
N VAL A 455 -2.90 -9.39 30.11
CA VAL A 455 -3.32 -8.39 29.13
C VAL A 455 -4.47 -8.93 28.25
N PRO A 456 -5.30 -8.04 27.69
CA PRO A 456 -6.36 -8.43 26.76
C PRO A 456 -5.78 -8.89 25.41
N LEU A 457 -6.61 -9.57 24.61
CA LEU A 457 -6.23 -10.04 23.27
C LEU A 457 -5.83 -8.91 22.30
N SER A 458 -6.41 -7.73 22.48
CA SER A 458 -6.14 -6.52 21.69
C SER A 458 -4.85 -5.79 22.07
N HIS A 459 -4.12 -6.26 23.10
CA HIS A 459 -2.88 -5.63 23.55
C HIS A 459 -1.80 -5.69 22.44
N LYS A 460 -1.26 -4.52 22.09
CA LYS A 460 -0.19 -4.38 21.08
C LYS A 460 1.16 -4.75 21.68
N LEU A 461 1.84 -5.67 21.03
CA LEU A 461 3.15 -6.18 21.45
C LEU A 461 4.28 -5.23 21.02
N GLN A 462 5.37 -5.26 21.76
CA GLN A 462 6.60 -4.52 21.53
C GLN A 462 7.80 -5.46 21.40
N SER A 463 8.88 -5.00 20.77
CA SER A 463 10.11 -5.76 20.71
C SER A 463 10.67 -6.01 22.13
N GLY A 464 11.02 -7.25 22.41
CA GLY A 464 11.52 -7.69 23.70
C GLY A 464 10.45 -8.29 24.62
N ASP A 465 9.18 -8.21 24.26
CA ASP A 465 8.09 -8.79 25.07
C ASP A 465 8.17 -10.32 25.10
N GLN A 466 8.02 -10.89 26.29
CA GLN A 466 7.78 -12.32 26.49
C GLN A 466 6.27 -12.57 26.62
N VAL A 467 5.70 -13.40 25.75
CA VAL A 467 4.27 -13.61 25.63
C VAL A 467 3.86 -15.05 25.90
N GLU A 468 3.00 -15.24 26.92
CA GLU A 468 2.35 -16.52 27.26
C GLU A 468 0.86 -16.42 26.88
N ILE A 469 0.38 -17.34 26.03
CA ILE A 469 -1.04 -17.40 25.62
C ILE A 469 -1.82 -18.29 26.57
N LEU A 470 -2.97 -17.77 27.01
CA LEU A 470 -3.92 -18.50 27.86
C LEU A 470 -5.06 -19.02 26.98
N THR A 471 -5.35 -20.30 27.07
CA THR A 471 -6.40 -20.95 26.26
C THR A 471 -7.46 -21.64 27.10
N SER A 472 -8.69 -21.75 26.56
CA SER A 472 -9.77 -22.55 27.13
C SER A 472 -10.47 -23.36 26.05
N LYS A 473 -10.73 -24.63 26.30
CA LYS A 473 -11.46 -25.51 25.35
C LYS A 473 -12.90 -25.05 25.05
N SER A 474 -13.50 -24.27 25.93
CA SER A 474 -14.84 -23.71 25.77
C SER A 474 -14.87 -22.43 24.94
N GLN A 475 -13.72 -21.80 24.70
CA GLN A 475 -13.63 -20.58 23.92
C GLN A 475 -13.86 -20.88 22.43
N ARG A 476 -14.55 -19.94 21.77
CA ARG A 476 -14.80 -19.92 20.32
C ARG A 476 -14.33 -18.58 19.75
N VAL A 477 -14.03 -18.58 18.46
CA VAL A 477 -13.72 -17.34 17.73
C VAL A 477 -14.95 -16.44 17.73
N GLN A 478 -14.74 -15.16 17.98
CA GLN A 478 -15.81 -14.16 18.04
C GLN A 478 -15.65 -13.17 16.89
N PRO A 479 -16.75 -12.65 16.32
CA PRO A 479 -16.68 -11.66 15.22
C PRO A 479 -15.85 -10.42 15.57
N GLU A 480 -15.87 -9.98 16.84
CA GLU A 480 -15.10 -8.82 17.33
C GLU A 480 -13.59 -9.03 17.22
N TRP A 481 -13.11 -10.27 17.09
CA TRP A 481 -11.69 -10.56 16.94
C TRP A 481 -11.12 -10.08 15.62
N GLU A 482 -11.94 -9.89 14.58
CA GLU A 482 -11.50 -9.29 13.32
C GLU A 482 -10.98 -7.86 13.52
N VAL A 483 -11.52 -7.12 14.48
CA VAL A 483 -11.07 -5.77 14.84
C VAL A 483 -9.73 -5.81 15.60
N TYR A 484 -9.51 -6.86 16.42
CA TYR A 484 -8.28 -7.00 17.21
C TYR A 484 -7.11 -7.51 16.39
N ALA A 485 -7.38 -8.37 15.42
CA ALA A 485 -6.35 -8.93 14.55
C ALA A 485 -5.79 -7.88 13.58
N THR A 486 -4.49 -7.67 13.62
CA THR A 486 -3.79 -6.74 12.73
C THR A 486 -2.98 -7.45 11.65
N THR A 487 -2.66 -8.73 11.85
CA THR A 487 -1.94 -9.52 10.84
C THR A 487 -2.89 -10.18 9.84
N ALA A 488 -2.46 -10.24 8.58
CA ALA A 488 -3.22 -10.90 7.53
C ALA A 488 -3.51 -12.37 7.84
N ARG A 489 -2.53 -13.09 8.42
CA ARG A 489 -2.68 -14.50 8.82
C ARG A 489 -3.79 -14.69 9.85
N ALA A 490 -3.80 -13.88 10.91
CA ALA A 490 -4.83 -13.97 11.94
C ALA A 490 -6.20 -13.64 11.37
N ARG A 491 -6.33 -12.55 10.61
CA ARG A 491 -7.59 -12.15 9.94
C ARG A 491 -8.13 -13.24 9.03
N ALA A 492 -7.29 -13.79 8.13
CA ALA A 492 -7.70 -14.85 7.21
C ALA A 492 -8.19 -16.09 7.96
N LYS A 493 -7.48 -16.52 9.03
CA LYS A 493 -7.88 -17.68 9.84
C LYS A 493 -9.16 -17.43 10.64
N ILE A 494 -9.33 -16.25 11.24
CA ILE A 494 -10.56 -15.84 11.94
C ILE A 494 -11.74 -15.85 10.97
N ALA A 495 -11.62 -15.16 9.83
CA ALA A 495 -12.67 -15.11 8.82
C ALA A 495 -13.05 -16.50 8.27
N ALA A 496 -12.07 -17.38 8.05
CA ALA A 496 -12.31 -18.75 7.60
C ALA A 496 -13.09 -19.58 8.65
N ILE A 497 -12.74 -19.45 9.94
CA ILE A 497 -13.44 -20.13 11.04
C ILE A 497 -14.87 -19.60 11.16
N LEU A 498 -15.08 -18.29 11.18
CA LEU A 498 -16.41 -17.67 11.26
C LEU A 498 -17.30 -18.03 10.08
N ARG A 499 -16.76 -18.07 8.86
CA ARG A 499 -17.48 -18.53 7.66
C ARG A 499 -17.90 -20.01 7.75
N LYS A 500 -17.00 -20.87 8.25
CA LYS A 500 -17.30 -22.28 8.43
C LYS A 500 -18.39 -22.49 9.48
N GLU A 501 -18.35 -21.75 10.59
CA GLU A 501 -19.38 -21.78 11.63
C GLU A 501 -20.71 -21.22 11.10
N ALA A 502 -20.69 -20.09 10.37
CA ALA A 502 -21.87 -19.50 9.75
C ALA A 502 -22.55 -20.47 8.78
N LYS A 503 -21.77 -21.19 7.95
CA LYS A 503 -22.31 -22.21 7.04
C LYS A 503 -22.97 -23.37 7.79
N ALA A 504 -22.35 -23.84 8.86
CA ALA A 504 -22.94 -24.90 9.70
C ALA A 504 -24.24 -24.43 10.37
N TYR A 505 -24.30 -23.21 10.89
CA TYR A 505 -25.52 -22.61 11.42
C TYR A 505 -26.57 -22.38 10.33
N GLN A 506 -26.19 -22.01 9.12
CA GLN A 506 -27.10 -21.86 7.99
C GLN A 506 -27.77 -23.18 7.64
N GLU A 507 -27.02 -24.29 7.57
CA GLU A 507 -27.54 -25.65 7.31
C GLU A 507 -28.45 -26.11 8.46
N GLU A 508 -28.11 -25.86 9.72
CA GLU A 508 -28.94 -26.15 10.89
C GLU A 508 -30.22 -25.29 10.88
N GLY A 509 -30.09 -23.98 10.59
CA GLY A 509 -31.22 -23.07 10.48
C GLY A 509 -32.19 -23.43 9.36
N GLU A 510 -31.70 -23.88 8.21
CA GLU A 510 -32.51 -24.38 7.13
C GLU A 510 -33.29 -25.63 7.53
N THR A 511 -32.67 -26.53 8.29
CA THR A 511 -33.32 -27.71 8.83
C THR A 511 -34.45 -27.37 9.78
N ILE A 512 -34.16 -26.48 10.75
CA ILE A 512 -35.16 -25.99 11.73
C ILE A 512 -36.33 -25.29 11.02
N LEU A 513 -36.03 -24.46 10.03
CA LEU A 513 -37.02 -23.71 9.28
C LEU A 513 -37.91 -24.63 8.46
N ASN A 514 -37.34 -25.65 7.79
CA ASN A 514 -38.06 -26.65 7.05
C ASN A 514 -39.02 -27.48 7.95
N GLU A 515 -38.55 -27.86 9.14
CA GLU A 515 -39.39 -28.52 10.15
C GLU A 515 -40.54 -27.65 10.60
N PHE A 516 -40.26 -26.34 10.88
CA PHE A 516 -41.29 -25.39 11.26
C PHE A 516 -42.36 -25.24 10.19
N PHE A 517 -42.00 -25.02 8.93
CA PHE A 517 -42.96 -24.91 7.83
C PHE A 517 -43.76 -26.19 7.59
N LYS A 518 -43.14 -27.37 7.74
CA LYS A 518 -43.77 -28.65 7.61
C LYS A 518 -44.80 -28.92 8.72
N ASN A 519 -44.45 -28.57 9.96
CA ASN A 519 -45.32 -28.77 11.13
C ASN A 519 -46.54 -27.86 11.11
N GLU A 520 -46.44 -26.70 10.48
CA GLU A 520 -47.51 -25.72 10.40
C GLU A 520 -48.30 -25.75 9.09
N ASP A 521 -48.01 -26.71 8.21
CA ASP A 521 -48.63 -26.87 6.87
C ASP A 521 -48.54 -25.59 6.00
N ILE A 522 -47.42 -24.87 6.15
CA ILE A 522 -47.14 -23.66 5.38
C ILE A 522 -46.26 -24.01 4.21
N ARG A 523 -46.67 -23.60 3.00
CA ARG A 523 -45.83 -23.78 1.82
C ARG A 523 -44.59 -22.88 1.88
N MET A 524 -43.41 -23.50 1.86
CA MET A 524 -42.16 -22.78 1.79
C MET A 524 -41.97 -22.22 0.37
N ASP A 525 -42.03 -20.91 0.24
CA ASP A 525 -41.68 -20.17 -0.97
C ASP A 525 -40.76 -18.99 -0.65
N ASN A 526 -40.20 -18.41 -1.70
CA ASN A 526 -39.29 -17.27 -1.57
C ASN A 526 -39.95 -16.05 -0.92
N ALA A 527 -41.28 -15.88 -1.09
CA ALA A 527 -42.02 -14.77 -0.51
C ALA A 527 -42.23 -14.96 1.02
N ALA A 528 -42.38 -16.22 1.47
CA ALA A 528 -42.45 -16.54 2.88
C ALA A 528 -41.11 -16.24 3.60
N LEU A 529 -39.99 -16.65 2.99
CA LEU A 529 -38.66 -16.36 3.51
C LEU A 529 -38.39 -14.86 3.59
N ASP A 530 -38.70 -14.08 2.55
CA ASP A 530 -38.52 -12.65 2.55
C ASP A 530 -39.37 -11.93 3.60
N LYS A 531 -40.57 -12.47 3.90
CA LYS A 531 -41.42 -11.94 4.97
C LYS A 531 -40.80 -12.17 6.35
N LEU A 532 -40.31 -13.39 6.62
CA LEU A 532 -39.65 -13.70 7.88
C LEU A 532 -38.36 -12.88 8.05
N THR A 533 -37.58 -12.75 6.99
CA THR A 533 -36.34 -11.95 6.99
C THR A 533 -36.61 -10.50 7.42
N ARG A 534 -37.67 -9.88 6.85
CA ARG A 534 -38.08 -8.52 7.22
C ARG A 534 -38.69 -8.43 8.63
N LEU A 535 -39.46 -9.45 9.04
CA LEU A 535 -40.07 -9.49 10.37
C LEU A 535 -39.02 -9.45 11.47
N HIS A 536 -37.95 -10.21 11.28
CA HIS A 536 -36.86 -10.30 12.24
C HIS A 536 -35.77 -9.24 12.02
N GLY A 537 -35.95 -8.30 11.07
CA GLY A 537 -35.04 -7.17 10.85
C GLY A 537 -33.70 -7.50 10.19
N PHE A 538 -33.61 -8.63 9.50
CA PHE A 538 -32.40 -9.02 8.74
C PHE A 538 -32.44 -8.48 7.32
N HIS A 539 -31.24 -8.25 6.74
CA HIS A 539 -31.11 -7.75 5.38
C HIS A 539 -31.10 -8.88 4.35
N THR A 540 -30.59 -10.04 4.73
CA THR A 540 -30.47 -11.21 3.85
C THR A 540 -31.12 -12.46 4.45
N ARG A 541 -31.51 -13.41 3.57
CA ARG A 541 -32.06 -14.70 4.00
C ARG A 541 -31.02 -15.53 4.75
N ASP A 542 -29.76 -15.44 4.32
CA ASP A 542 -28.65 -16.17 4.92
C ASP A 542 -28.43 -15.71 6.39
N GLU A 543 -28.53 -14.41 6.66
CA GLU A 543 -28.49 -13.87 8.03
C GLU A 543 -29.60 -14.44 8.90
N LEU A 544 -30.82 -14.53 8.37
CA LEU A 544 -31.94 -15.14 9.09
C LEU A 544 -31.70 -16.62 9.41
N LEU A 545 -31.23 -17.41 8.41
CA LEU A 545 -30.94 -18.82 8.60
C LEU A 545 -29.85 -19.05 9.64
N VAL A 546 -28.77 -18.26 9.60
CA VAL A 546 -27.72 -18.28 10.62
C VAL A 546 -28.28 -17.93 11.99
N ALA A 547 -29.16 -16.93 12.08
CA ALA A 547 -29.76 -16.51 13.34
C ALA A 547 -30.72 -17.58 13.93
N ILE A 548 -31.40 -18.33 13.09
CA ILE A 548 -32.22 -19.47 13.51
C ILE A 548 -31.33 -20.64 13.99
N GLY A 549 -30.30 -21.00 13.21
CA GLY A 549 -29.40 -22.11 13.54
C GLY A 549 -28.60 -21.87 14.84
N ASN A 550 -28.15 -20.66 15.09
CA ASN A 550 -27.47 -20.32 16.33
C ASN A 550 -28.41 -19.97 17.49
N LYS A 551 -29.73 -20.17 17.31
CA LYS A 551 -30.78 -19.96 18.31
C LYS A 551 -30.97 -18.51 18.79
N ARG A 552 -30.45 -17.52 18.04
CA ARG A 552 -30.75 -16.09 18.25
C ARG A 552 -32.20 -15.77 17.91
N VAL A 553 -32.76 -16.45 16.92
CA VAL A 553 -34.17 -16.40 16.55
C VAL A 553 -34.79 -17.76 16.84
N VAL A 554 -35.80 -17.78 17.69
CA VAL A 554 -36.60 -18.94 17.98
C VAL A 554 -37.95 -18.72 17.31
N LEU A 555 -38.26 -19.57 16.31
CA LEU A 555 -39.52 -19.50 15.59
C LEU A 555 -40.71 -19.87 16.51
N GLY A 556 -41.75 -19.04 16.53
CA GLY A 556 -42.87 -19.19 17.43
C GLY A 556 -44.23 -18.81 16.81
N ASP A 557 -45.23 -18.63 17.66
CA ASP A 557 -46.62 -18.33 17.24
C ASP A 557 -46.76 -16.96 16.55
N ALA A 558 -45.84 -16.00 16.83
CA ALA A 558 -45.80 -14.73 16.14
C ALA A 558 -45.48 -14.92 14.64
N ASP A 559 -44.57 -15.81 14.35
CA ASP A 559 -44.11 -16.11 12.98
C ASP A 559 -45.23 -16.82 12.18
N LYS A 560 -46.02 -17.68 12.85
CA LYS A 560 -47.19 -18.35 12.26
C LYS A 560 -48.25 -17.34 11.84
N ASN A 561 -48.50 -16.31 12.65
CA ASN A 561 -49.56 -15.32 12.41
C ASN A 561 -49.30 -14.49 11.14
N VAL A 562 -48.05 -14.28 10.78
CA VAL A 562 -47.66 -13.58 9.55
C VAL A 562 -48.14 -14.28 8.29
N PHE A 563 -48.33 -15.61 8.35
CA PHE A 563 -48.84 -16.42 7.24
C PHE A 563 -50.36 -16.64 7.30
N LYS A 564 -50.99 -16.55 8.48
CA LYS A 564 -52.44 -16.73 8.65
C LYS A 564 -53.25 -15.51 8.21
N GLU A 565 -52.70 -14.32 8.18
CA GLU A 565 -53.46 -13.11 7.77
C GLU A 565 -53.85 -13.09 6.28
N LYS A 566 -53.25 -13.91 5.41
CA LYS A 566 -53.64 -14.00 3.98
C LYS A 566 -54.89 -14.86 3.68
N GLN A 567 -55.29 -15.75 4.59
CA GLN A 567 -56.52 -16.55 4.35
C GLN A 567 -57.82 -15.78 4.63
N ASN A 568 -57.76 -14.74 5.49
CA ASN A 568 -58.94 -13.92 5.82
C ASN A 568 -59.16 -12.70 4.95
N SER A 569 -58.24 -12.33 4.06
CA SER A 569 -58.39 -11.10 3.25
C SER A 569 -59.22 -11.32 1.96
N ASN A 570 -59.45 -12.58 1.55
CA ASN A 570 -60.23 -12.85 0.31
C ASN A 570 -61.77 -12.85 0.51
N TRP A 571 -62.26 -12.82 1.75
CA TRP A 571 -63.70 -12.77 1.97
C TRP A 571 -64.26 -11.33 2.14
N LYS A 572 -63.45 -10.34 2.45
CA LYS A 572 -63.89 -8.94 2.53
C LYS A 572 -63.96 -8.21 1.17
N LYS A 573 -63.45 -8.80 0.09
CA LYS A 573 -63.56 -8.25 -1.27
C LYS A 573 -64.89 -8.59 -1.97
N PHE A 574 -65.76 -9.44 -1.38
CA PHE A 574 -66.99 -9.86 -2.02
C PHE A 574 -68.24 -9.12 -1.53
N LEU A 575 -68.16 -8.17 -0.57
CA LEU A 575 -69.30 -7.49 0.07
C LEU A 575 -69.35 -5.98 -0.08
N THR A 576 -68.66 -5.36 -1.05
CA THR A 576 -68.84 -3.94 -1.35
C THR A 576 -69.03 -3.70 -2.84
N PHE A 577 -70.18 -4.24 -3.35
CA PHE A 577 -70.86 -3.64 -4.47
C PHE A 577 -72.08 -2.96 -3.93
N SER A 578 -72.15 -1.66 -4.00
CA SER A 578 -73.30 -0.81 -4.26
C SER A 578 -73.26 0.49 -3.49
N PHE A 579 -73.47 1.48 -4.20
CA PHE A 579 -73.93 2.85 -4.00
C PHE A 579 -72.86 3.96 -4.09
N GLY A 580 -73.08 4.68 -5.16
CA GLY A 580 -72.35 5.79 -5.65
C GLY A 580 -72.44 7.05 -4.81
N ASN A 581 -71.50 7.92 -5.00
CA ASN A 581 -71.78 9.27 -5.47
C ASN A 581 -70.47 9.93 -6.01
N LYS A 582 -70.73 10.70 -7.04
CA LYS A 582 -69.75 11.60 -7.68
C LYS A 582 -69.30 12.64 -6.69
N ASP A 583 -68.07 13.00 -6.67
CA ASP A 583 -67.52 14.27 -7.15
C ASP A 583 -66.12 14.55 -6.55
N ASN A 584 -65.31 14.98 -7.45
CA ASN A 584 -64.21 15.91 -7.38
C ASN A 584 -62.77 15.47 -7.07
N LYS A 585 -62.05 15.55 -8.17
CA LYS A 585 -60.78 16.24 -8.42
C LYS A 585 -59.47 15.65 -7.96
N ASP A 586 -58.77 15.14 -8.93
CA ASP A 586 -57.38 15.45 -9.32
C ASP A 586 -56.37 15.64 -8.21
N ALA A 587 -55.65 14.58 -7.91
CA ALA A 587 -54.22 14.64 -7.70
C ALA A 587 -53.61 13.43 -8.40
N LYS A 588 -53.18 13.65 -9.64
CA LYS A 588 -52.24 12.77 -10.31
C LYS A 588 -50.91 12.84 -9.56
N GLU A 589 -50.56 11.80 -8.86
CA GLU A 589 -49.14 11.48 -8.63
C GLU A 589 -48.54 11.17 -10.00
N GLN A 590 -47.77 12.11 -10.51
CA GLN A 590 -46.88 11.89 -11.65
C GLN A 590 -45.79 10.91 -11.21
N PRO A 591 -45.46 9.91 -12.04
CA PRO A 591 -44.20 9.16 -11.81
C PRO A 591 -43.06 10.15 -11.97
N GLU A 592 -42.15 10.20 -10.98
CA GLU A 592 -40.90 10.89 -11.11
C GLU A 592 -40.20 10.42 -12.37
N GLU A 593 -40.14 11.28 -13.37
CA GLU A 593 -39.27 11.13 -14.53
C GLU A 593 -37.84 11.01 -14.03
N LYS A 594 -37.29 9.80 -14.18
CA LYS A 594 -35.84 9.56 -14.09
C LYS A 594 -35.20 10.41 -15.19
N THR A 595 -34.68 11.57 -14.84
CA THR A 595 -33.76 12.33 -15.68
C THR A 595 -32.68 11.41 -16.21
N PRO A 596 -32.33 11.45 -17.51
CA PRO A 596 -31.24 10.66 -18.05
C PRO A 596 -29.96 11.03 -17.30
N GLN A 597 -29.38 10.12 -16.55
CA GLN A 597 -28.08 10.31 -15.94
C GLN A 597 -27.05 10.46 -17.08
N GLU A 598 -26.53 11.65 -17.28
CA GLU A 598 -25.41 11.89 -18.20
C GLU A 598 -24.24 11.00 -17.77
N LYS A 599 -23.75 10.19 -18.70
CA LYS A 599 -22.56 9.37 -18.47
C LYS A 599 -21.36 10.30 -18.24
N ILE A 600 -20.83 10.29 -17.03
CA ILE A 600 -19.67 11.10 -16.63
C ILE A 600 -18.48 10.71 -17.49
N ASN A 601 -17.90 11.69 -18.21
CA ASN A 601 -16.76 11.44 -19.08
C ASN A 601 -15.45 11.43 -18.28
N THR A 602 -14.96 10.25 -17.94
CA THR A 602 -13.74 10.05 -17.15
C THR A 602 -12.44 10.48 -17.84
N LYS A 603 -12.51 10.94 -19.10
CA LYS A 603 -11.33 11.37 -19.87
C LYS A 603 -11.07 12.88 -19.80
N GLN A 604 -12.00 13.65 -19.24
CA GLN A 604 -11.87 15.10 -19.08
C GLN A 604 -11.63 15.43 -17.62
N ILE A 605 -10.89 16.53 -17.37
CA ILE A 605 -10.71 17.06 -16.02
C ILE A 605 -12.05 17.66 -15.59
N LEU A 606 -12.49 17.25 -14.41
CA LEU A 606 -13.73 17.72 -13.83
C LEU A 606 -13.48 19.03 -13.07
N LYS A 607 -14.10 20.13 -13.51
CA LYS A 607 -14.05 21.40 -12.80
C LYS A 607 -15.13 21.46 -11.73
N LEU A 608 -14.73 21.69 -10.48
CA LEU A 608 -15.64 21.84 -9.35
C LEU A 608 -16.06 23.30 -9.24
N THR A 609 -17.23 23.62 -9.82
CA THR A 609 -17.89 24.94 -9.68
C THR A 609 -18.93 24.90 -8.56
N GLU A 610 -19.36 26.05 -8.05
CA GLU A 610 -20.38 26.15 -7.00
C GLU A 610 -21.70 25.48 -7.38
N GLU A 611 -22.13 25.62 -8.64
CA GLU A 611 -23.34 24.97 -9.16
C GLU A 611 -23.20 23.43 -9.22
N THR A 612 -22.01 22.95 -9.53
CA THR A 612 -21.76 21.50 -9.63
C THR A 612 -21.61 20.85 -8.26
N ILE A 613 -21.03 21.53 -7.27
CA ILE A 613 -20.89 21.07 -5.89
C ILE A 613 -22.28 20.84 -5.24
N SER A 614 -23.26 21.66 -5.58
CA SER A 614 -24.60 21.58 -5.00
C SER A 614 -25.48 20.46 -5.55
N LYS A 615 -25.17 19.91 -6.72
CA LYS A 615 -26.07 19.00 -7.46
C LYS A 615 -25.60 17.54 -7.55
N ASN A 616 -24.31 17.26 -7.71
CA ASN A 616 -23.84 15.92 -8.11
C ASN A 616 -22.59 15.42 -7.37
N TYR A 617 -21.99 16.20 -6.46
CA TYR A 617 -20.73 15.87 -5.80
C TYR A 617 -20.88 15.79 -4.30
N ILE A 618 -20.13 14.85 -3.70
CA ILE A 618 -20.09 14.65 -2.24
C ILE A 618 -18.66 14.86 -1.79
N MET A 619 -18.46 15.74 -0.81
CA MET A 619 -17.17 15.86 -0.14
C MET A 619 -16.98 14.65 0.77
N ALA A 620 -15.80 14.00 0.67
CA ALA A 620 -15.51 12.81 1.45
C ALA A 620 -15.34 13.14 2.95
N ASP A 621 -16.08 12.44 3.80
CA ASP A 621 -16.03 12.62 5.27
C ASP A 621 -14.68 12.21 5.88
N CYS A 622 -13.90 11.37 5.19
CA CYS A 622 -12.61 10.88 5.68
C CYS A 622 -11.46 11.89 5.58
N CYS A 623 -11.62 12.99 4.81
CA CYS A 623 -10.54 13.95 4.57
C CYS A 623 -10.99 15.40 4.39
N HIS A 624 -12.29 15.68 4.37
CA HIS A 624 -12.88 17.02 4.30
C HIS A 624 -12.13 17.99 3.36
N PRO A 625 -12.12 17.74 2.03
CA PRO A 625 -11.42 18.59 1.07
C PRO A 625 -12.07 19.98 0.98
N ILE A 626 -11.24 21.00 0.84
CA ILE A 626 -11.68 22.40 0.64
C ILE A 626 -11.02 22.98 -0.62
N PRO A 627 -11.54 24.09 -1.19
CA PRO A 627 -10.92 24.74 -2.33
C PRO A 627 -9.44 25.06 -2.12
N GLY A 628 -8.60 24.72 -3.11
CA GLY A 628 -7.16 24.82 -3.04
C GLY A 628 -6.46 23.57 -2.50
N ASP A 629 -7.17 22.60 -1.91
CA ASP A 629 -6.60 21.27 -1.68
C ASP A 629 -6.41 20.53 -3.01
N ASP A 630 -5.35 19.75 -3.13
CA ASP A 630 -5.16 18.85 -4.27
C ASP A 630 -6.14 17.67 -4.15
N VAL A 631 -7.07 17.55 -5.11
CA VAL A 631 -8.20 16.66 -5.04
C VAL A 631 -8.30 15.69 -6.20
N LEU A 632 -9.05 14.61 -6.00
CA LEU A 632 -9.50 13.68 -7.03
C LEU A 632 -10.96 13.31 -6.79
N GLY A 633 -11.65 12.97 -7.87
CA GLY A 633 -13.01 12.44 -7.84
C GLY A 633 -13.01 10.91 -7.95
N TYR A 634 -13.87 10.27 -7.17
CA TYR A 634 -14.18 8.85 -7.28
C TYR A 634 -15.66 8.66 -7.62
N ILE A 635 -15.96 7.90 -8.67
CA ILE A 635 -17.34 7.55 -9.03
C ILE A 635 -17.80 6.37 -8.20
N ASP A 636 -18.77 6.59 -7.32
CA ASP A 636 -19.36 5.54 -6.48
C ASP A 636 -20.27 4.59 -7.28
N GLU A 637 -20.85 3.59 -6.63
CA GLU A 637 -21.76 2.62 -7.26
C GLU A 637 -23.09 3.24 -7.70
N GLN A 638 -23.45 4.40 -7.12
CA GLN A 638 -24.65 5.16 -7.44
C GLN A 638 -24.41 6.20 -8.54
N ASN A 639 -23.22 6.16 -9.20
CA ASN A 639 -22.79 7.09 -10.23
C ASN A 639 -22.67 8.54 -9.74
N ARG A 640 -22.35 8.76 -8.44
CA ARG A 640 -22.04 10.07 -7.86
C ARG A 640 -20.54 10.23 -7.75
N VAL A 641 -20.04 11.46 -7.84
CA VAL A 641 -18.62 11.73 -7.67
C VAL A 641 -18.34 12.12 -6.23
N VAL A 642 -17.52 11.33 -5.54
CA VAL A 642 -17.03 11.62 -4.20
C VAL A 642 -15.65 12.26 -4.32
N ILE A 643 -15.51 13.48 -3.79
CA ILE A 643 -14.27 14.25 -3.85
C ILE A 643 -13.42 13.96 -2.62
N HIS A 644 -12.22 13.48 -2.86
CA HIS A 644 -11.23 13.21 -1.82
C HIS A 644 -10.02 14.11 -2.00
N LYS A 645 -9.32 14.43 -0.92
CA LYS A 645 -7.94 14.90 -1.02
C LYS A 645 -7.08 13.81 -1.66
N ARG A 646 -6.19 14.19 -2.54
CA ARG A 646 -5.33 13.26 -3.27
C ARG A 646 -4.45 12.41 -2.36
N GLN A 647 -4.04 12.96 -1.21
CA GLN A 647 -3.21 12.33 -0.19
C GLN A 647 -4.00 11.44 0.79
N CYS A 648 -5.33 11.47 0.74
CA CYS A 648 -6.17 10.68 1.63
C CYS A 648 -5.87 9.17 1.51
N PRO A 649 -5.68 8.45 2.62
CA PRO A 649 -5.46 7.00 2.60
C PRO A 649 -6.58 6.23 1.87
N VAL A 650 -7.83 6.68 2.00
CA VAL A 650 -8.98 6.11 1.29
C VAL A 650 -8.86 6.37 -0.21
N ALA A 651 -8.52 7.60 -0.62
CA ALA A 651 -8.30 7.94 -2.02
C ALA A 651 -7.16 7.12 -2.66
N THR A 652 -6.07 6.95 -1.93
CA THR A 652 -4.93 6.13 -2.36
C THR A 652 -5.36 4.68 -2.57
N ARG A 653 -6.18 4.14 -1.67
CA ARG A 653 -6.77 2.81 -1.79
C ARG A 653 -7.70 2.70 -3.01
N LEU A 654 -8.60 3.66 -3.19
CA LEU A 654 -9.53 3.70 -4.33
C LEU A 654 -8.80 3.79 -5.68
N LYS A 655 -7.73 4.58 -5.77
CA LYS A 655 -6.86 4.64 -6.96
C LYS A 655 -6.31 3.27 -7.35
N SER A 656 -5.84 2.50 -6.39
CA SER A 656 -5.23 1.20 -6.64
C SER A 656 -6.22 0.10 -6.98
N SER A 657 -7.47 0.22 -6.48
CA SER A 657 -8.52 -0.80 -6.66
C SER A 657 -9.49 -0.48 -7.79
N TYR A 658 -9.80 0.79 -8.00
CA TYR A 658 -10.82 1.26 -8.95
C TYR A 658 -10.30 2.41 -9.83
N GLY A 659 -9.09 2.33 -10.33
CA GLY A 659 -8.48 3.40 -11.12
C GLY A 659 -9.25 3.82 -12.38
N ASN A 660 -10.15 2.99 -12.91
CA ASN A 660 -11.07 3.32 -14.00
C ASN A 660 -12.27 4.19 -13.56
N ARG A 661 -12.55 4.29 -12.27
CA ARG A 661 -13.57 5.15 -11.65
C ARG A 661 -13.00 6.43 -11.05
N ILE A 662 -11.71 6.66 -11.21
CA ILE A 662 -11.04 7.89 -10.76
C ILE A 662 -11.09 8.93 -11.85
N ILE A 663 -11.43 10.15 -11.47
CA ILE A 663 -11.48 11.32 -12.34
C ILE A 663 -10.52 12.36 -11.79
N ALA A 664 -9.71 12.96 -12.67
CA ALA A 664 -8.95 14.15 -12.31
C ALA A 664 -9.92 15.31 -12.08
N THR A 665 -9.77 15.99 -10.96
CA THR A 665 -10.63 17.11 -10.54
C THR A 665 -9.81 18.34 -10.21
N GLU A 666 -10.33 19.52 -10.56
CA GLU A 666 -9.73 20.81 -10.23
C GLU A 666 -10.81 21.73 -9.65
N TRP A 667 -10.43 22.58 -8.69
CA TRP A 667 -11.29 23.59 -8.15
C TRP A 667 -11.41 24.77 -9.11
N ASP A 668 -12.65 25.16 -9.38
CA ASP A 668 -13.00 26.37 -10.14
C ASP A 668 -14.13 27.10 -9.38
N THR A 669 -13.82 27.42 -8.10
CA THR A 669 -14.78 28.02 -7.18
C THR A 669 -14.40 29.45 -6.85
N HIS A 670 -15.40 30.33 -6.74
CA HIS A 670 -15.30 31.67 -6.17
C HIS A 670 -15.56 31.58 -4.64
N LYS A 671 -15.23 32.64 -3.89
CA LYS A 671 -15.22 32.64 -2.39
C LYS A 671 -16.61 32.68 -1.73
N ASP A 672 -17.65 32.13 -2.35
CA ASP A 672 -19.02 32.21 -1.81
C ASP A 672 -19.40 31.05 -0.88
N LEU A 673 -18.63 29.96 -0.90
CA LEU A 673 -18.86 28.80 -0.02
C LEU A 673 -17.92 28.79 1.18
N SER A 674 -18.41 28.34 2.33
CA SER A 674 -17.64 28.19 3.57
C SER A 674 -17.48 26.72 3.95
N PHE A 675 -16.25 26.33 4.30
CA PHE A 675 -15.87 24.96 4.63
C PHE A 675 -15.38 24.89 6.08
N LEU A 676 -15.75 23.83 6.78
CA LEU A 676 -15.32 23.63 8.17
C LEU A 676 -13.89 23.02 8.19
N VAL A 677 -12.99 23.65 8.97
CA VAL A 677 -11.62 23.20 9.15
C VAL A 677 -11.27 23.15 10.62
N THR A 678 -10.46 22.18 11.02
CA THR A 678 -9.91 22.06 12.37
C THR A 678 -8.42 22.42 12.36
N ILE A 679 -8.03 23.42 13.17
CA ILE A 679 -6.64 23.81 13.41
C ILE A 679 -6.22 23.34 14.79
N TYR A 680 -5.09 22.66 14.87
CA TYR A 680 -4.45 22.29 16.12
C TYR A 680 -3.38 23.30 16.47
N ILE A 681 -3.37 23.74 17.74
CA ILE A 681 -2.36 24.65 18.30
C ILE A 681 -1.72 24.04 19.53
N LYS A 682 -0.42 24.24 19.69
CA LYS A 682 0.33 23.79 20.87
C LYS A 682 1.39 24.83 21.24
N GLY A 683 1.58 25.05 22.52
CA GLY A 683 2.57 26.00 23.00
C GLY A 683 2.70 26.06 24.52
N ILE A 684 3.31 27.13 25.02
CA ILE A 684 3.50 27.37 26.44
C ILE A 684 2.29 28.15 26.99
N ASP A 685 1.68 27.62 28.03
CA ASP A 685 0.52 28.27 28.66
C ASP A 685 0.91 29.60 29.31
N SER A 686 0.12 30.61 29.06
CA SER A 686 0.30 31.94 29.61
C SER A 686 -1.03 32.68 29.81
N MET A 687 -1.08 33.56 30.81
CA MET A 687 -2.24 34.37 31.07
C MET A 687 -2.55 35.25 29.85
N GLY A 688 -3.80 35.18 29.36
CA GLY A 688 -4.26 35.97 28.22
C GLY A 688 -4.15 35.29 26.85
N LEU A 689 -3.50 34.13 26.74
CA LEU A 689 -3.30 33.40 25.48
C LEU A 689 -4.62 33.17 24.70
N LEU A 690 -5.68 32.76 25.37
CA LEU A 690 -6.99 32.55 24.76
C LEU A 690 -7.55 33.84 24.13
N ASN A 691 -7.35 34.94 24.79
CA ASN A 691 -7.78 36.27 24.30
C ASN A 691 -6.97 36.64 23.04
N GLU A 692 -5.64 36.44 23.04
CA GLU A 692 -4.78 36.71 21.88
C GLU A 692 -5.20 35.85 20.67
N VAL A 693 -5.40 34.54 20.87
CA VAL A 693 -5.86 33.62 19.82
C VAL A 693 -7.20 34.06 19.25
N THR A 694 -8.18 34.37 20.09
CA THR A 694 -9.51 34.80 19.65
C THR A 694 -9.50 36.17 18.98
N GLN A 695 -8.64 37.10 19.45
CA GLN A 695 -8.46 38.40 18.81
C GLN A 695 -7.89 38.28 17.39
N VAL A 696 -6.87 37.45 17.20
CA VAL A 696 -6.27 37.21 15.90
C VAL A 696 -7.33 36.63 14.94
N ILE A 697 -8.04 35.57 15.34
CA ILE A 697 -8.99 34.91 14.44
C ILE A 697 -10.21 35.76 14.18
N SER A 698 -10.90 36.25 15.22
CA SER A 698 -12.21 36.86 15.07
C SER A 698 -12.16 38.36 14.77
N ARG A 699 -11.16 39.11 15.29
CA ARG A 699 -11.07 40.57 15.07
C ARG A 699 -10.15 40.95 13.92
N GLN A 700 -8.95 40.33 13.82
CA GLN A 700 -8.01 40.69 12.76
C GLN A 700 -8.33 40.02 11.43
N LEU A 701 -8.68 38.73 11.47
CA LEU A 701 -8.94 37.93 10.27
C LEU A 701 -10.43 37.84 9.92
N ASN A 702 -11.31 38.30 10.79
CA ASN A 702 -12.78 38.28 10.63
C ASN A 702 -13.35 36.85 10.35
N VAL A 703 -12.74 35.83 10.96
CA VAL A 703 -13.14 34.42 10.79
C VAL A 703 -14.00 33.99 11.95
N ASN A 704 -15.11 33.27 11.66
CA ASN A 704 -16.02 32.78 12.68
C ASN A 704 -15.51 31.45 13.28
N ILE A 705 -15.41 31.41 14.62
CA ILE A 705 -15.01 30.21 15.38
C ILE A 705 -16.27 29.42 15.72
N ARG A 706 -16.35 28.17 15.26
CA ARG A 706 -17.44 27.25 15.59
C ARG A 706 -17.23 26.61 16.96
N LYS A 707 -16.01 26.12 17.23
CA LYS A 707 -15.65 25.43 18.46
C LYS A 707 -14.18 25.70 18.80
N LEU A 708 -13.90 25.92 20.08
CA LEU A 708 -12.55 26.07 20.60
C LEU A 708 -12.43 25.19 21.82
N THR A 709 -11.44 24.31 21.82
CA THR A 709 -11.09 23.44 22.97
C THR A 709 -9.63 23.65 23.27
N ILE A 710 -9.29 24.00 24.50
CA ILE A 710 -7.91 24.14 24.98
C ILE A 710 -7.78 23.33 26.27
N GLU A 711 -6.75 22.54 26.36
CA GLU A 711 -6.37 21.77 27.53
C GLU A 711 -4.95 22.15 27.93
N THR A 712 -4.70 22.33 29.22
CA THR A 712 -3.39 22.71 29.75
C THR A 712 -2.91 21.64 30.71
N ASN A 713 -1.72 21.10 30.47
CA ASN A 713 -1.02 20.16 31.34
C ASN A 713 0.42 20.61 31.54
N ASP A 714 0.85 20.73 32.81
CA ASP A 714 2.25 21.05 33.18
C ASP A 714 2.85 22.28 32.48
N GLY A 715 2.05 23.33 32.25
CA GLY A 715 2.50 24.58 31.64
C GLY A 715 2.56 24.51 30.08
N ILE A 716 2.11 23.43 29.47
CA ILE A 716 1.96 23.30 28.02
C ILE A 716 0.46 23.24 27.72
N PHE A 717 0.01 24.05 26.76
CA PHE A 717 -1.36 23.95 26.25
C PHE A 717 -1.40 23.20 24.90
N GLU A 718 -2.50 22.50 24.71
CA GLU A 718 -2.90 21.92 23.43
C GLU A 718 -4.33 22.34 23.13
N GLY A 719 -4.61 22.76 21.90
CA GLY A 719 -5.93 23.25 21.53
C GLY A 719 -6.36 22.85 20.14
N LYS A 720 -7.67 22.67 19.96
CA LYS A 720 -8.32 22.46 18.67
C LYS A 720 -9.30 23.60 18.42
N ILE A 721 -9.20 24.21 17.25
CA ILE A 721 -10.04 25.33 16.80
C ILE A 721 -10.76 24.91 15.53
N GLN A 722 -12.10 24.84 15.57
CA GLN A 722 -12.94 24.62 14.40
C GLN A 722 -13.44 25.97 13.88
N LEU A 723 -13.16 26.24 12.60
CA LEU A 723 -13.54 27.51 11.95
C LEU A 723 -14.05 27.27 10.54
N TYR A 724 -14.76 28.30 10.02
CA TYR A 724 -15.22 28.32 8.64
C TYR A 724 -14.26 29.15 7.80
N VAL A 725 -13.76 28.54 6.70
CA VAL A 725 -12.83 29.16 5.75
C VAL A 725 -13.37 28.98 4.32
N HIS A 726 -12.86 29.76 3.36
CA HIS A 726 -13.28 29.64 1.96
C HIS A 726 -12.31 28.73 1.17
N ASP A 727 -11.02 28.80 1.49
CA ASP A 727 -9.97 28.07 0.77
C ASP A 727 -8.75 27.78 1.65
N VAL A 728 -7.75 27.12 1.06
CA VAL A 728 -6.46 26.80 1.71
C VAL A 728 -5.65 28.05 2.04
N ASP A 729 -5.78 29.15 1.29
CA ASP A 729 -5.05 30.40 1.54
C ASP A 729 -5.56 31.08 2.80
N ASP A 730 -6.86 31.03 3.07
CA ASP A 730 -7.43 31.45 4.35
C ASP A 730 -6.80 30.65 5.52
N VAL A 731 -6.74 29.31 5.39
CA VAL A 731 -6.11 28.44 6.40
C VAL A 731 -4.64 28.80 6.61
N ARG A 732 -3.89 29.02 5.51
CA ARG A 732 -2.47 29.39 5.57
C ARG A 732 -2.28 30.75 6.27
N THR A 733 -3.15 31.70 5.96
CA THR A 733 -3.13 33.03 6.61
C THR A 733 -3.40 32.93 8.10
N ILE A 734 -4.40 32.16 8.50
CA ILE A 734 -4.74 31.94 9.92
C ILE A 734 -3.57 31.27 10.63
N CYS A 735 -3.02 30.21 10.08
CA CYS A 735 -1.88 29.50 10.67
C CYS A 735 -0.65 30.39 10.83
N ASN A 736 -0.34 31.22 9.83
CA ASN A 736 0.81 32.13 9.90
C ASN A 736 0.61 33.24 10.97
N ASN A 737 -0.57 33.80 11.08
CA ASN A 737 -0.85 34.80 12.12
C ASN A 737 -0.83 34.19 13.53
N LEU A 738 -1.39 32.98 13.71
CA LEU A 738 -1.33 32.27 14.98
C LEU A 738 0.12 31.91 15.39
N LYS A 739 1.00 31.56 14.44
CA LYS A 739 2.43 31.31 14.70
C LYS A 739 3.18 32.54 15.19
N GLN A 740 2.71 33.75 14.91
CA GLN A 740 3.32 35.00 15.40
C GLN A 740 3.07 35.27 16.89
N ILE A 741 2.09 34.60 17.50
CA ILE A 741 1.83 34.71 18.93
C ILE A 741 3.00 34.04 19.68
N GLN A 742 3.66 34.80 20.56
CA GLN A 742 4.97 34.46 21.16
C GLN A 742 5.02 33.08 21.84
N ASN A 743 3.92 32.64 22.44
CA ASN A 743 3.84 31.39 23.21
C ASN A 743 3.30 30.21 22.41
N ILE A 744 2.86 30.40 21.18
CA ILE A 744 2.43 29.32 20.27
C ILE A 744 3.66 28.78 19.54
N LYS A 745 3.91 27.48 19.65
CA LYS A 745 5.07 26.80 19.06
C LYS A 745 4.70 25.94 17.84
N GLN A 746 3.47 25.46 17.80
CA GLN A 746 2.98 24.64 16.71
C GLN A 746 1.55 25.05 16.33
N VAL A 747 1.33 25.20 15.02
CA VAL A 747 0.01 25.43 14.42
C VAL A 747 -0.09 24.56 13.17
N THR A 748 -1.05 23.65 13.13
CA THR A 748 -1.26 22.73 12.02
C THR A 748 -2.74 22.53 11.75
N ARG A 749 -3.11 22.37 10.46
CA ARG A 749 -4.44 21.87 10.09
C ARG A 749 -4.50 20.38 10.41
N VAL A 750 -5.57 19.94 11.05
CA VAL A 750 -5.79 18.53 11.39
C VAL A 750 -6.93 17.98 10.55
N GLU A 751 -6.79 16.78 10.07
CA GLU A 751 -7.84 15.97 9.47
C GLU A 751 -8.42 15.08 10.57
N GLU A 752 -9.72 15.24 10.84
CA GLU A 752 -10.42 14.43 11.87
C GLU A 752 -10.82 13.07 11.33
#